data_d715baed96614c20ed177dab791fe07a
#
_entry.id   d715baed96614c20ed177dab791fe07a
#
_cell.length_a   1.000
_cell.length_b   1.000
_cell.length_c   1.000
_cell.angle_alpha   90.00
_cell.angle_beta   90.00
_cell.angle_gamma   90.00
#
_symmetry.space_group_name_H-M   'P 1'
#
loop_
_entity.id
_entity.type
_entity.pdbx_description
1 polymer ?
#
loop_
_entity_poly.entity_id
_entity_poly.type
_entity_poly.pdbx_seq_one_letter_code
_entity_poly.pdbx_strand_id
1 'polypeptide(L)'
;MGKKRSGGGLSPTQQAAKFLGVSVLAGAVLAGIALPAFGALGLAAKGSVEGFDEIPANLKQPPLSQRTTILDNQGGPIATVYSRDRTVVPLKNISPYMQKAIVAIEDARFYEHGAVDLKGILRALNQNAQSGGVSQGASTLTQQYVKNVFVEEAGDDPTKVAEATQQTIGRKVRELKYAIQVEEELGKKRILKNYLNITYFGQQAYGIEAASQRYFSKHAKDLKVQEAALLAGIVQSPSRYDPVNDAAEATKRRNVVLQRMAETHDITQGEADEAKKTDLGLNVSRPKNGCITSVRGAGFFCDYVREVFLNDPVFGKTKEDRAKVWNRGGLKVRTTMDPQAQDSVQASIKNHVNKTDDVATAAAIVEPGTGKIRGMGQSRPYGFKKDETTINLSVDDSMGGGAGYQPGSTFKPIVAAAALEGGKSAGQSYSSPYEMPYPQRVSACGGKQWVNSGGDKLTNENETEVGPYGMREATAKSVNTYYVQLIGDIGICPVTELAAKMGVERADGKKMDQAPSIALGTQEMSPLTMAGAYATFASRGTYCTPIAIESIATLAGKSLPVPKSTCSRAMSERTADTINTLLKGVVEDGTGKQAGLGSRASAGKTGTTDYRYAAWFVGYTPNLSGAVWVGDPMHKRRMVDITIGGVPYGKVFGGEVPGPIWRDAMSGALAGKPAPNFQTVHIPGGDKDRDEDHGGGGGSGHDDGKPGGGGGGGHGGGGGGGNPWPDISFPDGWRR
;
A
#
# COMPACT_ATOMS: atom_id res chain seq x y z
N MET A 1 46.74 -10.20 -28.91
CA MET A 1 47.71 -9.23 -28.33
C MET A 1 46.90 -8.16 -27.55
N GLY A 2 46.73 -8.36 -26.26
CA GLY A 2 46.02 -7.46 -25.37
C GLY A 2 46.97 -6.57 -24.60
N LYS A 3 46.84 -5.26 -24.78
CA LYS A 3 47.58 -4.29 -23.97
C LYS A 3 46.94 -4.18 -22.59
N LYS A 4 47.62 -4.67 -21.56
CA LYS A 4 47.37 -4.31 -20.16
C LYS A 4 47.67 -2.81 -19.96
N ARG A 5 46.66 -2.03 -19.55
CA ARG A 5 46.87 -0.71 -18.98
C ARG A 5 47.37 -0.89 -17.55
N SER A 6 48.65 -0.54 -17.32
CA SER A 6 49.21 -0.43 -15.99
C SER A 6 48.63 0.81 -15.29
N GLY A 7 47.85 0.59 -14.25
CA GLY A 7 47.49 1.66 -13.32
C GLY A 7 48.72 2.08 -12.52
N GLY A 8 49.21 3.28 -12.75
CA GLY A 8 50.28 3.88 -11.99
C GLY A 8 49.83 4.23 -10.56
N GLY A 9 49.88 3.28 -9.66
CA GLY A 9 49.82 3.53 -8.23
C GLY A 9 51.11 4.27 -7.80
N LEU A 10 50.93 5.32 -7.00
CA LEU A 10 52.04 6.05 -6.38
C LEU A 10 52.96 5.09 -5.62
N SER A 11 54.25 5.25 -5.71
CA SER A 11 55.22 4.44 -4.94
C SER A 11 54.98 4.62 -3.42
N PRO A 12 55.32 3.61 -2.59
CA PRO A 12 55.19 3.71 -1.13
C PRO A 12 55.87 4.96 -0.55
N THR A 13 56.97 5.42 -1.13
CA THR A 13 57.67 6.66 -0.76
C THR A 13 56.88 7.91 -1.16
N GLN A 14 56.20 7.93 -2.31
CA GLN A 14 55.34 9.04 -2.70
C GLN A 14 54.03 9.08 -1.88
N GLN A 15 53.50 7.93 -1.47
CA GLN A 15 52.37 7.84 -0.53
C GLN A 15 52.80 8.35 0.85
N ALA A 16 53.94 7.94 1.36
CA ALA A 16 54.48 8.43 2.62
C ALA A 16 54.78 9.95 2.60
N ALA A 17 55.32 10.49 1.51
CA ALA A 17 55.56 11.93 1.36
C ALA A 17 54.23 12.72 1.26
N LYS A 18 53.20 12.21 0.56
CA LYS A 18 51.87 12.80 0.55
C LYS A 18 51.22 12.71 1.92
N PHE A 19 51.36 11.59 2.64
CA PHE A 19 50.87 11.41 4.00
C PHE A 19 51.52 12.39 4.99
N LEU A 20 52.82 12.57 4.92
CA LEU A 20 53.54 13.55 5.73
C LEU A 20 53.10 14.99 5.41
N GLY A 21 52.94 15.32 4.13
CA GLY A 21 52.44 16.63 3.68
C GLY A 21 51.01 16.90 4.18
N VAL A 22 50.13 15.89 4.14
CA VAL A 22 48.75 15.98 4.65
C VAL A 22 48.72 16.08 6.17
N SER A 23 49.60 15.36 6.88
CA SER A 23 49.67 15.42 8.36
C SER A 23 50.15 16.77 8.85
N VAL A 24 51.13 17.39 8.16
CA VAL A 24 51.60 18.75 8.45
C VAL A 24 50.53 19.79 8.14
N LEU A 25 49.78 19.60 7.03
CA LEU A 25 48.68 20.46 6.64
C LEU A 25 47.49 20.35 7.62
N ALA A 26 47.13 19.13 8.05
CA ALA A 26 46.11 18.90 9.06
C ALA A 26 46.50 19.53 10.42
N GLY A 27 47.78 19.45 10.79
CA GLY A 27 48.34 20.12 11.96
C GLY A 27 48.25 21.66 11.88
N ALA A 28 48.55 22.24 10.73
CA ALA A 28 48.47 23.68 10.50
C ALA A 28 47.00 24.19 10.46
N VAL A 29 46.08 23.40 9.89
CA VAL A 29 44.64 23.71 9.90
C VAL A 29 44.07 23.60 11.30
N LEU A 30 44.45 22.59 12.08
CA LEU A 30 44.05 22.42 13.49
C LEU A 30 44.62 23.54 14.37
N ALA A 31 45.88 23.96 14.14
CA ALA A 31 46.48 25.10 14.83
C ALA A 31 45.77 26.42 14.47
N GLY A 32 45.38 26.61 13.20
CA GLY A 32 44.66 27.82 12.75
C GLY A 32 43.17 27.92 13.24
N ILE A 33 42.54 26.80 13.65
CA ILE A 33 41.21 26.79 14.20
C ILE A 33 41.19 26.98 15.74
N ALA A 34 42.34 26.74 16.42
CA ALA A 34 42.46 26.65 17.87
C ALA A 34 43.07 27.89 18.57
N LEU A 35 43.30 28.99 17.88
CA LEU A 35 43.80 30.24 18.54
C LEU A 35 42.64 31.04 19.08
N PRO A 36 42.32 30.95 20.41
CA PRO A 36 43.06 31.59 21.48
C PRO A 36 43.23 30.70 22.73
N ALA A 37 44.20 29.80 22.75
CA ALA A 37 44.73 29.22 24.00
C ALA A 37 46.09 28.53 23.74
N PHE A 38 47.15 29.29 23.80
CA PHE A 38 48.53 28.83 23.77
C PHE A 38 48.87 28.07 25.06
N GLY A 39 48.62 26.78 25.12
CA GLY A 39 49.10 26.01 26.27
C GLY A 39 48.79 24.51 26.23
N ALA A 40 47.83 24.07 25.43
CA ALA A 40 47.42 22.67 25.41
C ALA A 40 47.78 21.92 24.09
N LEU A 41 48.53 22.54 23.22
CA LEU A 41 48.72 22.12 21.80
C LEU A 41 49.63 20.90 21.59
N GLY A 42 50.53 20.60 22.52
CA GLY A 42 51.48 19.47 22.35
C GLY A 42 50.85 18.07 22.58
N LEU A 43 49.87 17.98 23.45
CA LEU A 43 49.18 16.70 23.78
C LEU A 43 47.99 16.42 22.81
N ALA A 44 47.35 17.46 22.31
CA ALA A 44 46.25 17.31 21.37
C ALA A 44 46.71 16.90 19.95
N ALA A 45 47.90 17.34 19.52
CA ALA A 45 48.50 17.00 18.23
C ALA A 45 48.80 15.49 18.13
N LYS A 46 49.38 14.90 19.18
CA LYS A 46 49.75 13.48 19.20
C LYS A 46 48.51 12.56 19.14
N GLY A 47 47.48 12.84 19.94
CA GLY A 47 46.21 12.10 19.91
C GLY A 47 45.40 12.27 18.61
N SER A 48 45.62 13.41 17.91
CA SER A 48 44.95 13.65 16.62
C SER A 48 45.58 12.89 15.44
N VAL A 49 46.89 12.63 15.49
CA VAL A 49 47.58 11.83 14.47
C VAL A 49 47.27 10.35 14.65
N GLU A 50 47.32 9.83 15.87
CA GLU A 50 46.93 8.45 16.18
C GLU A 50 45.47 8.19 15.79
N GLY A 51 44.54 9.10 16.13
CA GLY A 51 43.13 9.03 15.73
C GLY A 51 42.86 9.16 14.22
N PHE A 52 43.79 9.79 13.45
CA PHE A 52 43.66 9.90 12.00
C PHE A 52 43.95 8.55 11.30
N ASP A 53 44.93 7.80 11.78
CA ASP A 53 45.31 6.51 11.19
C ASP A 53 44.27 5.41 11.51
N GLU A 54 43.60 5.50 12.66
CA GLU A 54 42.52 4.56 13.07
C GLU A 54 41.22 4.73 12.28
N ILE A 55 41.01 5.87 11.58
CA ILE A 55 39.82 6.08 10.76
C ILE A 55 39.88 5.15 9.54
N PRO A 56 38.79 4.35 9.24
CA PRO A 56 38.74 3.47 8.09
C PRO A 56 39.11 4.18 6.77
N ALA A 57 39.86 3.48 5.92
CA ALA A 57 40.41 4.08 4.69
C ALA A 57 39.35 4.42 3.64
N ASN A 58 38.15 3.82 3.71
CA ASN A 58 37.12 3.96 2.68
C ASN A 58 35.83 4.55 3.23
N LEU A 59 35.41 5.71 2.70
CA LEU A 59 34.06 6.24 2.91
C LEU A 59 33.07 5.38 2.15
N LYS A 60 32.21 4.69 2.89
CA LYS A 60 31.04 4.04 2.29
C LYS A 60 30.03 5.12 1.90
N GLN A 61 29.76 5.24 0.60
CA GLN A 61 28.72 6.13 0.11
C GLN A 61 27.41 5.33 0.07
N PRO A 62 26.50 5.48 1.05
CA PRO A 62 25.24 4.77 1.01
C PRO A 62 24.41 5.25 -0.19
N PRO A 63 23.62 4.37 -0.81
CA PRO A 63 22.63 4.82 -1.79
C PRO A 63 21.71 5.84 -1.13
N LEU A 64 21.51 6.99 -1.78
CA LEU A 64 20.67 8.07 -1.25
C LEU A 64 19.22 7.61 -1.14
N SER A 65 18.57 7.98 -0.03
CA SER A 65 17.12 7.77 0.14
C SER A 65 16.35 8.60 -0.88
N GLN A 66 15.40 7.97 -1.59
CA GLN A 66 14.65 8.57 -2.68
C GLN A 66 13.16 8.20 -2.57
N ARG A 67 12.34 8.91 -3.35
CA ARG A 67 10.92 8.59 -3.46
C ARG A 67 10.70 7.19 -4.02
N THR A 68 9.77 6.45 -3.41
CA THR A 68 9.18 5.22 -3.96
C THR A 68 7.83 5.55 -4.56
N THR A 69 7.55 5.09 -5.78
CA THR A 69 6.25 5.22 -6.42
C THR A 69 5.54 3.89 -6.39
N ILE A 70 4.32 3.87 -5.84
CA ILE A 70 3.42 2.72 -5.83
C ILE A 70 2.45 2.92 -7.01
N LEU A 71 2.37 1.92 -7.88
CA LEU A 71 1.62 1.93 -9.13
C LEU A 71 0.55 0.85 -9.11
N ASP A 72 -0.59 1.09 -9.75
CA ASP A 72 -1.59 0.08 -10.05
C ASP A 72 -1.09 -0.94 -11.11
N ASN A 73 -1.93 -1.92 -11.44
CA ASN A 73 -1.60 -2.96 -12.41
C ASN A 73 -1.47 -2.46 -13.85
N GLN A 74 -1.95 -1.24 -14.14
CA GLN A 74 -1.85 -0.58 -15.45
C GLN A 74 -0.67 0.40 -15.51
N GLY A 75 -0.01 0.67 -14.36
CA GLY A 75 1.12 1.59 -14.24
C GLY A 75 0.72 3.01 -13.86
N GLY A 76 -0.55 3.24 -13.53
CA GLY A 76 -1.04 4.51 -12.97
C GLY A 76 -0.54 4.71 -11.53
N PRO A 77 -0.20 5.94 -11.10
CA PRO A 77 0.28 6.19 -9.74
C PRO A 77 -0.84 6.06 -8.71
N ILE A 78 -0.59 5.28 -7.65
CA ILE A 78 -1.44 5.17 -6.46
C ILE A 78 -0.97 6.14 -5.38
N ALA A 79 0.32 6.07 -5.03
CA ALA A 79 0.92 6.88 -3.99
C ALA A 79 2.43 7.08 -4.22
N THR A 80 2.97 8.12 -3.60
CA THR A 80 4.42 8.32 -3.46
C THR A 80 4.76 8.25 -1.97
N VAL A 81 5.76 7.44 -1.61
CA VAL A 81 6.20 7.27 -0.22
C VAL A 81 7.71 7.51 -0.11
N TYR A 82 8.15 8.19 0.95
CA TYR A 82 9.55 8.48 1.20
C TYR A 82 9.80 8.87 2.66
N SER A 83 10.98 8.57 3.17
CA SER A 83 11.49 9.15 4.42
C SER A 83 12.13 10.51 4.15
N ARG A 84 12.81 10.66 3.01
CA ARG A 84 13.40 11.91 2.52
C ARG A 84 12.90 12.21 1.12
N ASP A 85 12.31 13.40 0.96
CA ASP A 85 11.85 13.86 -0.35
C ASP A 85 13.04 14.14 -1.26
N ARG A 86 13.43 13.18 -2.07
CA ARG A 86 14.58 13.29 -2.98
C ARG A 86 14.33 12.61 -4.31
N THR A 87 14.75 13.29 -5.36
CA THR A 87 14.90 12.76 -6.71
C THR A 87 16.31 13.07 -7.20
N VAL A 88 17.13 12.04 -7.39
CA VAL A 88 18.51 12.20 -7.87
C VAL A 88 18.50 12.47 -9.37
N VAL A 89 19.16 13.55 -9.77
CA VAL A 89 19.28 13.95 -11.18
C VAL A 89 20.74 14.06 -11.61
N PRO A 90 21.06 13.78 -12.89
CA PRO A 90 22.41 14.00 -13.43
C PRO A 90 22.71 15.51 -13.53
N LEU A 91 23.99 15.88 -13.48
CA LEU A 91 24.42 17.28 -13.49
C LEU A 91 23.88 18.08 -14.70
N LYS A 92 23.77 17.44 -15.85
CA LYS A 92 23.16 18.03 -17.08
C LYS A 92 21.69 18.44 -16.94
N ASN A 93 20.99 17.86 -15.95
CA ASN A 93 19.60 18.18 -15.63
C ASN A 93 19.50 19.16 -14.44
N ILE A 94 20.58 19.87 -14.11
CA ILE A 94 20.60 20.93 -13.12
C ILE A 94 21.00 22.23 -13.85
N SER A 95 20.22 23.29 -13.65
CA SER A 95 20.48 24.59 -14.25
C SER A 95 21.95 25.02 -14.09
N PRO A 96 22.62 25.52 -15.13
CA PRO A 96 23.95 26.10 -15.02
C PRO A 96 24.00 27.21 -13.97
N TYR A 97 22.95 28.01 -13.82
CA TYR A 97 22.88 29.04 -12.78
C TYR A 97 22.94 28.45 -11.38
N MET A 98 22.31 27.30 -11.13
CA MET A 98 22.40 26.64 -9.82
C MET A 98 23.79 26.10 -9.53
N GLN A 99 24.44 25.50 -10.53
CA GLN A 99 25.80 25.00 -10.39
C GLN A 99 26.78 26.15 -10.05
N LYS A 100 26.65 27.28 -10.72
CA LYS A 100 27.43 28.50 -10.48
C LYS A 100 27.09 29.13 -9.13
N ALA A 101 25.82 29.32 -8.80
CA ALA A 101 25.37 29.96 -7.56
C ALA A 101 25.90 29.27 -6.31
N ILE A 102 25.82 27.92 -6.27
CA ILE A 102 26.31 27.16 -5.11
C ILE A 102 27.85 27.22 -4.97
N VAL A 103 28.58 27.16 -6.09
CA VAL A 103 30.01 27.30 -6.08
C VAL A 103 30.40 28.72 -5.65
N ALA A 104 29.78 29.75 -6.21
CA ALA A 104 30.10 31.15 -5.89
C ALA A 104 29.93 31.47 -4.41
N ILE A 105 28.86 30.94 -3.75
CA ILE A 105 28.58 31.30 -2.36
C ILE A 105 29.25 30.40 -1.35
N GLU A 106 29.41 29.09 -1.61
CA GLU A 106 29.92 28.13 -0.65
C GLU A 106 31.45 27.92 -0.82
N ASP A 107 31.94 27.92 -2.06
CA ASP A 107 33.35 27.58 -2.35
C ASP A 107 33.79 28.17 -3.71
N ALA A 108 33.97 29.49 -3.79
CA ALA A 108 34.21 30.20 -5.03
C ALA A 108 35.47 29.72 -5.84
N ARG A 109 36.37 29.00 -5.20
CA ARG A 109 37.57 28.43 -5.86
C ARG A 109 37.52 26.91 -5.94
N PHE A 110 36.33 26.32 -5.86
CA PHE A 110 36.12 24.88 -5.85
C PHE A 110 36.89 24.11 -6.92
N TYR A 111 37.03 24.68 -8.10
CA TYR A 111 37.76 24.05 -9.23
C TYR A 111 39.28 24.28 -9.19
N GLU A 112 39.79 25.14 -8.28
CA GLU A 112 41.19 25.55 -8.23
C GLU A 112 42.01 24.87 -7.12
N HIS A 113 41.33 24.27 -6.11
CA HIS A 113 41.98 23.61 -4.98
C HIS A 113 41.51 22.14 -4.85
N GLY A 114 42.20 21.36 -4.00
CA GLY A 114 41.80 19.99 -3.64
C GLY A 114 40.77 19.96 -2.53
N ALA A 115 40.84 18.94 -1.66
CA ALA A 115 39.91 18.77 -0.53
C ALA A 115 39.96 19.92 0.51
N VAL A 116 41.05 20.68 0.52
CA VAL A 116 41.33 21.79 1.44
C VAL A 116 41.67 23.05 0.65
N ASP A 117 41.05 24.16 1.00
CA ASP A 117 41.37 25.49 0.49
C ASP A 117 42.19 26.31 1.52
N LEU A 118 43.50 26.19 1.49
CA LEU A 118 44.39 26.91 2.42
C LEU A 118 44.28 28.45 2.31
N LYS A 119 44.14 28.98 1.08
CA LYS A 119 43.97 30.42 0.86
C LYS A 119 42.62 30.90 1.40
N GLY A 120 41.57 30.06 1.25
CA GLY A 120 40.25 30.34 1.82
C GLY A 120 40.22 30.33 3.34
N ILE A 121 40.95 29.38 3.96
CA ILE A 121 41.10 29.32 5.43
C ILE A 121 41.77 30.59 5.95
N LEU A 122 42.91 31.00 5.35
CA LEU A 122 43.62 32.22 5.74
C LEU A 122 42.75 33.49 5.59
N ARG A 123 41.99 33.57 4.49
CA ARG A 123 41.03 34.66 4.27
C ARG A 123 39.93 34.67 5.32
N ALA A 124 39.29 33.53 5.61
CA ALA A 124 38.23 33.41 6.60
C ALA A 124 38.72 33.74 8.02
N LEU A 125 39.98 33.33 8.38
CA LEU A 125 40.59 33.70 9.66
C LEU A 125 40.81 35.22 9.78
N ASN A 126 41.30 35.88 8.75
CA ASN A 126 41.48 37.34 8.75
C ASN A 126 40.15 38.09 8.88
N GLN A 127 39.14 37.63 8.14
CA GLN A 127 37.79 38.27 8.15
C GLN A 127 37.05 38.04 9.47
N ASN A 128 37.13 36.83 10.05
CA ASN A 128 36.54 36.52 11.36
C ASN A 128 37.25 37.27 12.49
N ALA A 129 38.56 37.46 12.40
CA ALA A 129 39.33 38.31 13.35
C ALA A 129 38.91 39.77 13.29
N GLN A 130 38.62 40.31 12.11
CA GLN A 130 38.15 41.68 11.93
C GLN A 130 36.72 41.90 12.35
N SER A 131 35.82 40.89 12.18
CA SER A 131 34.38 40.99 12.51
C SER A 131 34.05 40.66 13.97
N GLY A 132 35.03 40.19 14.76
CA GLY A 132 34.79 39.74 16.14
C GLY A 132 33.89 38.54 16.31
N GLY A 133 33.64 37.78 15.22
CA GLY A 133 32.78 36.59 15.22
C GLY A 133 32.97 35.74 13.95
N VAL A 134 32.33 34.58 13.90
CA VAL A 134 32.38 33.69 12.72
C VAL A 134 31.50 34.24 11.60
N SER A 135 32.07 35.06 10.73
CA SER A 135 31.39 35.70 9.59
C SER A 135 31.56 34.89 8.28
N GLN A 136 32.60 34.11 8.15
CA GLN A 136 32.87 33.25 6.98
C GLN A 136 33.22 31.83 7.37
N GLY A 137 32.58 30.84 6.68
CA GLY A 137 32.89 29.41 6.80
C GLY A 137 34.17 29.07 5.98
N ALA A 138 35.03 28.22 6.55
CA ALA A 138 36.27 27.75 5.91
C ALA A 138 36.13 26.33 5.33
N SER A 139 34.93 25.71 5.35
CA SER A 139 34.72 24.34 4.85
C SER A 139 34.49 24.35 3.35
N THR A 140 35.21 23.50 2.62
CA THR A 140 35.01 23.32 1.17
C THR A 140 33.71 22.57 0.86
N LEU A 141 33.19 22.67 -0.38
CA LEU A 141 32.05 21.88 -0.87
C LEU A 141 32.26 20.38 -0.69
N THR A 142 33.51 19.89 -0.87
CA THR A 142 33.83 18.48 -0.66
C THR A 142 33.69 18.06 0.81
N GLN A 143 34.13 18.88 1.75
CA GLN A 143 33.94 18.63 3.19
C GLN A 143 32.46 18.66 3.59
N GLN A 144 31.68 19.59 3.03
CA GLN A 144 30.24 19.65 3.24
C GLN A 144 29.55 18.42 2.64
N TYR A 145 29.97 17.94 1.47
CA TYR A 145 29.48 16.71 0.89
C TYR A 145 29.70 15.50 1.83
N VAL A 146 30.93 15.34 2.33
CA VAL A 146 31.28 14.27 3.29
C VAL A 146 30.41 14.35 4.56
N LYS A 147 30.25 15.54 5.12
CA LYS A 147 29.35 15.73 6.27
C LYS A 147 27.92 15.26 5.95
N ASN A 148 27.38 15.60 4.77
CA ASN A 148 26.05 15.18 4.36
C ASN A 148 25.97 13.67 4.13
N VAL A 149 27.05 13.00 3.71
CA VAL A 149 27.14 11.53 3.63
C VAL A 149 27.01 10.91 5.03
N PHE A 150 27.66 11.45 6.06
CA PHE A 150 27.50 10.97 7.44
C PHE A 150 26.06 11.10 7.94
N VAL A 151 25.39 12.21 7.62
CA VAL A 151 23.97 12.41 7.97
C VAL A 151 23.06 11.42 7.23
N GLU A 152 23.37 11.10 5.96
CA GLU A 152 22.63 10.09 5.20
C GLU A 152 22.85 8.67 5.76
N GLU A 153 24.08 8.36 6.17
CA GLU A 153 24.44 7.09 6.82
C GLU A 153 23.76 6.89 8.18
N ALA A 154 23.62 7.99 8.96
CA ALA A 154 22.89 8.00 10.22
C ALA A 154 21.39 7.65 10.05
N GLY A 155 20.83 7.87 8.85
CA GLY A 155 19.41 7.59 8.55
C GLY A 155 18.48 8.43 9.41
N ASP A 156 17.48 7.78 10.02
CA ASP A 156 16.47 8.41 10.86
C ASP A 156 16.76 8.26 12.38
N ASP A 157 17.98 7.78 12.74
CA ASP A 157 18.41 7.65 14.12
C ASP A 157 18.86 9.01 14.69
N PRO A 158 18.10 9.63 15.62
CA PRO A 158 18.43 10.97 16.13
C PRO A 158 19.78 11.07 16.79
N THR A 159 20.24 10.01 17.45
CA THR A 159 21.54 9.96 18.14
C THR A 159 22.69 10.02 17.14
N LYS A 160 22.62 9.19 16.09
CA LYS A 160 23.62 9.16 15.03
C LYS A 160 23.63 10.45 14.19
N VAL A 161 22.45 11.03 13.93
CA VAL A 161 22.34 12.34 13.28
C VAL A 161 22.98 13.43 14.13
N ALA A 162 22.77 13.41 15.45
CA ALA A 162 23.41 14.34 16.37
C ALA A 162 24.95 14.17 16.33
N GLU A 163 25.47 12.94 16.38
CA GLU A 163 26.91 12.65 16.25
C GLU A 163 27.47 13.14 14.91
N ALA A 164 26.78 12.92 13.80
CA ALA A 164 27.17 13.36 12.46
C ALA A 164 27.18 14.89 12.30
N THR A 165 26.43 15.62 13.14
CA THR A 165 26.29 17.09 13.05
C THR A 165 27.01 17.84 14.18
N GLN A 166 27.46 17.17 15.26
CA GLN A 166 28.21 17.80 16.35
C GLN A 166 29.44 18.56 15.87
N GLN A 167 29.71 19.73 16.46
CA GLN A 167 30.89 20.53 16.14
C GLN A 167 32.12 20.10 16.98
N THR A 168 32.64 18.89 16.68
CA THR A 168 33.82 18.34 17.36
C THR A 168 35.06 18.31 16.44
N ILE A 169 36.25 18.42 17.04
CA ILE A 169 37.54 18.31 16.31
C ILE A 169 37.65 16.92 15.66
N GLY A 170 37.31 15.85 16.37
CA GLY A 170 37.36 14.48 15.83
C GLY A 170 36.50 14.28 14.58
N ARG A 171 35.27 14.84 14.57
CA ARG A 171 34.42 14.82 13.38
C ARG A 171 35.09 15.60 12.23
N LYS A 172 35.66 16.77 12.51
CA LYS A 172 36.29 17.62 11.49
C LYS A 172 37.54 16.94 10.87
N VAL A 173 38.29 16.20 11.67
CA VAL A 173 39.43 15.38 11.19
C VAL A 173 38.93 14.24 10.28
N ARG A 174 37.84 13.56 10.64
CA ARG A 174 37.21 12.54 9.79
C ARG A 174 36.69 13.12 8.48
N GLU A 175 35.99 14.26 8.51
CA GLU A 175 35.56 14.96 7.29
C GLU A 175 36.72 15.26 6.36
N LEU A 176 37.83 15.75 6.91
CA LEU A 176 39.04 16.09 6.12
C LEU A 176 39.63 14.83 5.46
N LYS A 177 39.83 13.75 6.21
CA LYS A 177 40.37 12.49 5.67
C LYS A 177 39.54 11.99 4.50
N TYR A 178 38.21 11.89 4.69
CA TYR A 178 37.32 11.43 3.64
C TYR A 178 37.16 12.44 2.49
N ALA A 179 37.29 13.75 2.74
CA ALA A 179 37.28 14.75 1.68
C ALA A 179 38.45 14.57 0.72
N ILE A 180 39.65 14.22 1.24
CA ILE A 180 40.85 13.93 0.41
C ILE A 180 40.58 12.71 -0.47
N GLN A 181 40.06 11.62 0.13
CA GLN A 181 39.70 10.41 -0.61
C GLN A 181 38.69 10.68 -1.71
N VAL A 182 37.62 11.41 -1.38
CA VAL A 182 36.51 11.72 -2.32
C VAL A 182 37.02 12.57 -3.50
N GLU A 183 37.92 13.50 -3.27
CA GLU A 183 38.56 14.30 -4.36
C GLU A 183 39.36 13.40 -5.32
N GLU A 184 40.11 12.45 -4.80
CA GLU A 184 40.91 11.52 -5.60
C GLU A 184 40.04 10.55 -6.40
N GLU A 185 38.93 10.05 -5.81
CA GLU A 185 38.07 9.03 -6.43
C GLU A 185 37.04 9.60 -7.40
N LEU A 186 36.44 10.75 -7.09
CA LEU A 186 35.28 11.23 -7.83
C LEU A 186 35.59 12.39 -8.80
N GLY A 187 36.45 13.31 -8.42
CA GLY A 187 36.70 14.56 -9.14
C GLY A 187 35.54 15.57 -9.03
N LYS A 188 35.85 16.84 -9.29
CA LYS A 188 35.01 18.02 -9.01
C LYS A 188 33.55 17.93 -9.53
N LYS A 189 33.36 17.55 -10.81
CA LYS A 189 32.02 17.49 -11.40
C LYS A 189 31.10 16.46 -10.73
N ARG A 190 31.68 15.30 -10.31
CA ARG A 190 30.90 14.27 -9.59
C ARG A 190 30.60 14.69 -8.16
N ILE A 191 31.53 15.36 -7.50
CA ILE A 191 31.38 15.93 -6.16
C ILE A 191 30.21 16.94 -6.18
N LEU A 192 30.25 17.91 -7.11
CA LEU A 192 29.18 18.90 -7.25
C LEU A 192 27.82 18.27 -7.53
N LYS A 193 27.76 17.28 -8.45
CA LYS A 193 26.54 16.54 -8.71
C LYS A 193 26.03 15.88 -7.43
N ASN A 194 26.87 15.18 -6.70
CA ASN A 194 26.49 14.45 -5.50
C ASN A 194 26.08 15.42 -4.37
N TYR A 195 26.81 16.53 -4.20
CA TYR A 195 26.48 17.59 -3.26
C TYR A 195 25.09 18.17 -3.50
N LEU A 196 24.78 18.55 -4.74
CA LEU A 196 23.46 19.10 -5.10
C LEU A 196 22.32 18.10 -4.94
N ASN A 197 22.59 16.80 -5.01
CA ASN A 197 21.59 15.75 -4.82
C ASN A 197 21.42 15.30 -3.35
N ILE A 198 22.42 15.54 -2.47
CA ILE A 198 22.36 15.11 -1.07
C ILE A 198 21.90 16.21 -0.13
N THR A 199 22.20 17.46 -0.45
CA THR A 199 21.99 18.64 0.40
C THR A 199 20.53 18.85 0.77
N TYR A 200 20.29 19.25 2.01
CA TYR A 200 18.99 19.65 2.53
C TYR A 200 18.72 21.13 2.24
N PHE A 201 17.58 21.45 1.61
CA PHE A 201 17.18 22.79 1.20
C PHE A 201 16.01 23.36 2.02
N GLY A 202 15.68 22.78 3.16
CA GLY A 202 14.49 23.18 3.92
C GLY A 202 13.20 22.53 3.42
N GLN A 203 12.07 22.76 4.12
CA GLN A 203 10.74 22.26 3.71
C GLN A 203 10.69 20.78 3.35
N GLN A 204 11.50 19.94 4.03
CA GLN A 204 11.70 18.51 3.78
C GLN A 204 12.28 18.17 2.39
N ALA A 205 12.75 19.14 1.62
CA ALA A 205 13.34 18.93 0.32
C ALA A 205 14.83 18.57 0.44
N TYR A 206 15.19 17.35 0.05
CA TYR A 206 16.57 16.86 -0.04
C TYR A 206 17.00 16.76 -1.50
N GLY A 207 18.07 17.40 -1.85
CA GLY A 207 18.54 17.53 -3.23
C GLY A 207 17.80 18.58 -4.04
N ILE A 208 18.50 19.07 -5.07
CA ILE A 208 18.08 20.24 -5.84
C ILE A 208 16.80 20.03 -6.64
N GLU A 209 16.53 18.82 -7.14
CA GLU A 209 15.28 18.54 -7.88
C GLU A 209 14.08 18.65 -6.96
N ALA A 210 14.13 18.04 -5.76
CA ALA A 210 13.07 18.13 -4.77
C ALA A 210 12.86 19.57 -4.31
N ALA A 211 13.94 20.34 -4.11
CA ALA A 211 13.86 21.74 -3.74
C ALA A 211 13.22 22.61 -4.85
N SER A 212 13.63 22.40 -6.10
CA SER A 212 13.04 23.09 -7.26
C SER A 212 11.54 22.81 -7.38
N GLN A 213 11.13 21.56 -7.24
CA GLN A 213 9.72 21.17 -7.23
C GLN A 213 8.96 21.76 -6.04
N ARG A 214 9.59 21.78 -4.86
CA ARG A 214 8.96 22.27 -3.62
C ARG A 214 8.69 23.76 -3.66
N TYR A 215 9.69 24.56 -4.07
CA TYR A 215 9.60 26.02 -4.00
C TYR A 215 9.01 26.65 -5.27
N PHE A 216 9.20 26.02 -6.43
CA PHE A 216 8.87 26.62 -7.72
C PHE A 216 7.98 25.76 -8.62
N SER A 217 7.62 24.52 -8.23
CA SER A 217 6.83 23.58 -9.02
C SER A 217 7.41 23.34 -10.42
N LYS A 218 8.76 23.33 -10.57
CA LYS A 218 9.48 23.11 -11.83
C LYS A 218 10.69 22.21 -11.65
N HIS A 219 11.25 21.70 -12.75
CA HIS A 219 12.47 20.90 -12.71
C HIS A 219 13.72 21.74 -12.41
N ALA A 220 14.73 21.13 -11.77
CA ALA A 220 16.00 21.80 -11.45
C ALA A 220 16.74 22.35 -12.66
N LYS A 221 16.55 21.79 -13.86
CA LYS A 221 17.13 22.29 -15.12
C LYS A 221 16.55 23.63 -15.56
N ASP A 222 15.31 23.94 -15.12
CA ASP A 222 14.54 25.09 -15.54
C ASP A 222 14.64 26.29 -14.57
N LEU A 223 15.52 26.17 -13.53
CA LEU A 223 15.75 27.24 -12.58
C LEU A 223 16.39 28.46 -13.24
N LYS A 224 15.80 29.62 -13.02
CA LYS A 224 16.32 30.94 -13.40
C LYS A 224 17.41 31.38 -12.41
N VAL A 225 18.15 32.42 -12.77
CA VAL A 225 19.28 32.92 -11.96
C VAL A 225 18.85 33.33 -10.54
N GLN A 226 17.74 34.07 -10.38
CA GLN A 226 17.25 34.50 -9.08
C GLN A 226 16.74 33.32 -8.20
N GLU A 227 16.16 32.30 -8.84
CA GLU A 227 15.68 31.08 -8.15
C GLU A 227 16.85 30.20 -7.72
N ALA A 228 17.85 30.04 -8.59
CA ALA A 228 19.09 29.36 -8.28
C ALA A 228 19.86 30.02 -7.13
N ALA A 229 19.95 31.36 -7.15
CA ALA A 229 20.56 32.13 -6.07
C ALA A 229 19.81 32.00 -4.73
N LEU A 230 18.48 31.95 -4.78
CA LEU A 230 17.66 31.70 -3.59
C LEU A 230 17.98 30.33 -2.99
N LEU A 231 17.93 29.26 -3.81
CA LEU A 231 18.19 27.89 -3.32
C LEU A 231 19.63 27.75 -2.81
N ALA A 232 20.62 28.32 -3.49
CA ALA A 232 22.01 28.31 -3.01
C ALA A 232 22.13 29.06 -1.67
N GLY A 233 21.38 30.15 -1.47
CA GLY A 233 21.37 30.91 -0.25
C GLY A 233 20.78 30.18 0.96
N ILE A 234 19.75 29.35 0.73
CA ILE A 234 19.08 28.56 1.77
C ILE A 234 20.03 27.55 2.44
N VAL A 235 20.98 26.98 1.70
CA VAL A 235 21.84 25.89 2.17
C VAL A 235 22.61 26.25 3.44
N GLN A 236 23.03 27.50 3.61
CA GLN A 236 23.76 27.94 4.80
C GLN A 236 22.98 27.72 6.10
N SER A 237 21.68 28.02 6.07
CA SER A 237 20.77 27.83 7.22
C SER A 237 19.33 27.66 6.73
N PRO A 238 18.91 26.42 6.41
CA PRO A 238 17.62 26.15 5.79
C PRO A 238 16.40 26.58 6.60
N SER A 239 16.53 26.65 7.94
CA SER A 239 15.44 27.15 8.80
C SER A 239 15.36 28.67 8.83
N ARG A 240 16.52 29.37 8.80
CA ARG A 240 16.58 30.83 8.86
C ARG A 240 16.20 31.48 7.53
N TYR A 241 16.65 30.90 6.43
CA TYR A 241 16.47 31.45 5.08
C TYR A 241 15.33 30.77 4.32
N ASP A 242 14.38 30.17 5.05
CA ASP A 242 13.20 29.55 4.46
C ASP A 242 12.24 30.62 3.88
N PRO A 243 12.10 30.70 2.55
CA PRO A 243 11.31 31.76 1.93
C PRO A 243 9.78 31.62 2.15
N VAL A 244 9.33 30.45 2.60
CA VAL A 244 7.91 30.19 2.94
C VAL A 244 7.58 30.81 4.30
N ASN A 245 8.55 30.80 5.23
CA ASN A 245 8.37 31.30 6.60
C ASN A 245 8.86 32.74 6.76
N ASP A 246 9.97 33.12 6.10
CA ASP A 246 10.55 34.46 6.13
C ASP A 246 11.09 34.89 4.76
N ALA A 247 10.18 35.42 3.93
CA ALA A 247 10.51 35.90 2.60
C ALA A 247 11.53 37.06 2.62
N ALA A 248 11.53 37.90 3.67
CA ALA A 248 12.42 39.06 3.75
C ALA A 248 13.89 38.63 3.99
N GLU A 249 14.15 37.74 4.95
CA GLU A 249 15.49 37.21 5.19
C GLU A 249 15.99 36.36 4.00
N ALA A 250 15.10 35.55 3.40
CA ALA A 250 15.41 34.80 2.19
C ALA A 250 15.80 35.73 1.01
N THR A 251 15.10 36.87 0.84
CA THR A 251 15.42 37.87 -0.19
C THR A 251 16.78 38.51 0.04
N LYS A 252 17.08 38.90 1.28
CA LYS A 252 18.40 39.44 1.62
C LYS A 252 19.51 38.43 1.30
N ARG A 253 19.33 37.17 1.70
CA ARG A 253 20.30 36.11 1.45
C ARG A 253 20.45 35.80 -0.05
N ARG A 254 19.37 35.74 -0.82
CA ARG A 254 19.41 35.62 -2.30
C ARG A 254 20.25 36.73 -2.93
N ASN A 255 20.03 37.97 -2.50
CA ASN A 255 20.73 39.14 -3.05
C ASN A 255 22.25 39.08 -2.77
N VAL A 256 22.67 38.54 -1.60
CA VAL A 256 24.07 38.27 -1.30
C VAL A 256 24.64 37.23 -2.29
N VAL A 257 23.91 36.17 -2.60
CA VAL A 257 24.33 35.14 -3.58
C VAL A 257 24.48 35.76 -4.97
N LEU A 258 23.49 36.54 -5.43
CA LEU A 258 23.53 37.23 -6.74
C LEU A 258 24.72 38.16 -6.84
N GLN A 259 25.03 38.92 -5.79
CA GLN A 259 26.19 39.78 -5.74
C GLN A 259 27.48 38.94 -5.81
N ARG A 260 27.53 37.82 -5.10
CA ARG A 260 28.71 36.94 -5.12
C ARG A 260 28.95 36.31 -6.50
N MET A 261 27.86 35.92 -7.20
CA MET A 261 27.93 35.39 -8.58
C MET A 261 28.50 36.46 -9.57
N ALA A 262 28.17 37.74 -9.35
CA ALA A 262 28.76 38.83 -10.16
C ALA A 262 30.25 39.04 -9.84
N GLU A 263 30.62 38.99 -8.56
CA GLU A 263 32.04 39.09 -8.12
C GLU A 263 32.94 37.94 -8.63
N THR A 264 32.33 36.75 -8.79
CA THR A 264 33.03 35.58 -9.38
C THR A 264 32.95 35.51 -10.89
N HIS A 265 32.37 36.51 -11.53
CA HIS A 265 32.16 36.58 -12.99
C HIS A 265 31.30 35.45 -13.57
N ASP A 266 30.42 34.83 -12.74
CA ASP A 266 29.47 33.83 -13.18
C ASP A 266 28.25 34.42 -13.92
N ILE A 267 27.94 35.67 -13.58
CA ILE A 267 26.96 36.54 -14.23
C ILE A 267 27.52 37.95 -14.28
N THR A 268 26.96 38.82 -15.12
CA THR A 268 27.30 40.23 -15.14
C THR A 268 26.71 40.99 -13.95
N GLN A 269 27.27 42.14 -13.58
CA GLN A 269 26.69 42.99 -12.54
C GLN A 269 25.24 43.45 -12.93
N GLY A 270 24.99 43.73 -14.21
CA GLY A 270 23.70 44.10 -14.70
C GLY A 270 22.65 42.98 -14.51
N GLU A 271 22.99 41.73 -14.81
CA GLU A 271 22.13 40.55 -14.55
C GLU A 271 21.85 40.38 -13.05
N ALA A 272 22.85 40.58 -12.19
CA ALA A 272 22.67 40.51 -10.75
C ALA A 272 21.71 41.59 -10.27
N ASP A 273 21.87 42.85 -10.72
CA ASP A 273 21.03 43.95 -10.30
C ASP A 273 19.58 43.85 -10.80
N GLU A 274 19.37 43.34 -12.01
CA GLU A 274 18.03 43.01 -12.50
C GLU A 274 17.38 41.86 -11.70
N ALA A 275 18.13 40.79 -11.44
CA ALA A 275 17.64 39.67 -10.65
C ALA A 275 17.28 40.04 -9.21
N LYS A 276 18.00 41.02 -8.58
CA LYS A 276 17.68 41.53 -7.24
C LYS A 276 16.35 42.26 -7.18
N LYS A 277 15.90 42.87 -8.29
CA LYS A 277 14.62 43.59 -8.38
C LYS A 277 13.42 42.66 -8.50
N THR A 278 13.64 41.39 -8.89
CA THR A 278 12.54 40.43 -9.04
C THR A 278 12.03 39.90 -7.70
N ASP A 279 10.76 39.54 -7.67
CA ASP A 279 10.18 38.74 -6.57
C ASP A 279 10.88 37.40 -6.43
N LEU A 280 10.64 36.70 -5.32
CA LEU A 280 11.19 35.35 -5.11
C LEU A 280 10.66 34.32 -6.10
N GLY A 281 9.55 34.59 -6.77
CA GLY A 281 8.96 33.73 -7.81
C GLY A 281 8.42 32.40 -7.25
N LEU A 282 8.04 32.36 -5.98
CA LEU A 282 7.59 31.14 -5.34
C LEU A 282 6.29 30.61 -5.93
N ASN A 283 6.28 29.32 -6.24
CA ASN A 283 5.09 28.52 -6.57
C ASN A 283 5.16 27.23 -5.73
N VAL A 284 4.81 27.37 -4.47
CA VAL A 284 5.08 26.36 -3.44
C VAL A 284 4.15 25.16 -3.62
N SER A 285 4.71 24.00 -3.96
CA SER A 285 3.96 22.75 -4.04
C SER A 285 3.68 22.18 -2.66
N ARG A 286 2.59 21.41 -2.52
CA ARG A 286 2.33 20.58 -1.33
C ARG A 286 2.90 19.19 -1.58
N PRO A 287 3.89 18.72 -0.81
CA PRO A 287 4.43 17.39 -0.98
C PRO A 287 3.36 16.33 -0.75
N LYS A 288 3.22 15.40 -1.70
CA LYS A 288 2.39 14.21 -1.51
C LYS A 288 3.29 13.10 -1.00
N ASN A 289 3.14 12.74 0.28
CA ASN A 289 3.92 11.68 0.91
C ASN A 289 3.04 10.76 1.73
N GLY A 290 3.30 9.46 1.60
CA GLY A 290 2.63 8.42 2.35
C GLY A 290 1.27 8.02 1.79
N CYS A 291 0.75 6.93 2.31
CA CYS A 291 -0.54 6.35 1.89
C CYS A 291 -1.73 7.26 2.15
N ILE A 292 -1.59 8.25 3.03
CA ILE A 292 -2.61 9.29 3.29
C ILE A 292 -2.86 10.19 2.07
N THR A 293 -1.93 10.27 1.14
CA THR A 293 -2.05 11.06 -0.08
C THR A 293 -2.36 10.22 -1.32
N SER A 294 -2.71 8.95 -1.12
CA SER A 294 -3.07 8.03 -2.20
C SER A 294 -4.30 8.51 -2.97
N VAL A 295 -4.35 8.16 -4.25
CA VAL A 295 -5.52 8.41 -5.09
C VAL A 295 -6.51 7.25 -4.98
N ARG A 296 -7.74 7.41 -5.49
CA ARG A 296 -8.80 6.37 -5.59
C ARG A 296 -9.19 5.76 -4.24
N GLY A 297 -8.97 6.45 -3.11
CA GLY A 297 -9.21 5.88 -1.78
C GLY A 297 -8.31 4.68 -1.43
N ALA A 298 -7.20 4.48 -2.17
CA ALA A 298 -6.33 3.32 -2.04
C ALA A 298 -5.34 3.42 -0.85
N GLY A 299 -5.63 4.23 0.17
CA GLY A 299 -4.75 4.39 1.34
C GLY A 299 -4.46 3.07 2.04
N PHE A 300 -5.49 2.26 2.25
CA PHE A 300 -5.37 0.94 2.87
C PHE A 300 -4.64 -0.07 2.00
N PHE A 301 -4.86 -0.03 0.68
CA PHE A 301 -4.10 -0.88 -0.23
C PHE A 301 -2.61 -0.50 -0.26
N CYS A 302 -2.31 0.80 -0.28
CA CYS A 302 -0.95 1.32 -0.17
C CYS A 302 -0.26 0.87 1.12
N ASP A 303 -0.96 0.96 2.25
CA ASP A 303 -0.42 0.54 3.56
C ASP A 303 -0.23 -0.98 3.63
N TYR A 304 -1.17 -1.76 3.08
CA TYR A 304 -1.02 -3.21 2.94
C TYR A 304 0.23 -3.59 2.12
N VAL A 305 0.51 -2.88 1.01
CA VAL A 305 1.75 -3.07 0.23
C VAL A 305 2.99 -2.82 1.09
N ARG A 306 2.95 -1.79 1.94
CA ARG A 306 4.02 -1.52 2.91
C ARG A 306 4.17 -2.65 3.92
N GLU A 307 3.07 -3.15 4.49
CA GLU A 307 3.11 -4.27 5.45
C GLU A 307 3.61 -5.56 4.79
N VAL A 308 3.20 -5.88 3.56
CA VAL A 308 3.78 -6.99 2.79
C VAL A 308 5.30 -6.83 2.68
N PHE A 309 5.78 -5.63 2.33
CA PHE A 309 7.21 -5.37 2.21
C PHE A 309 7.96 -5.55 3.53
N LEU A 310 7.37 -5.11 4.64
CA LEU A 310 7.99 -5.18 5.97
C LEU A 310 7.94 -6.59 6.59
N ASN A 311 6.98 -7.42 6.19
CA ASN A 311 6.79 -8.74 6.79
C ASN A 311 7.37 -9.89 5.94
N ASP A 312 7.51 -9.73 4.60
CA ASP A 312 8.01 -10.80 3.75
C ASP A 312 9.55 -10.88 3.74
N PRO A 313 10.14 -12.05 4.09
CA PRO A 313 11.59 -12.25 4.14
C PRO A 313 12.31 -12.11 2.80
N VAL A 314 11.60 -12.11 1.67
CA VAL A 314 12.20 -11.90 0.33
C VAL A 314 12.88 -10.53 0.22
N PHE A 315 12.47 -9.54 1.01
CA PHE A 315 13.01 -8.18 1.03
C PHE A 315 14.14 -7.96 2.02
N GLY A 316 14.44 -8.92 2.90
CA GLY A 316 15.53 -8.84 3.88
C GLY A 316 15.36 -9.83 5.03
N LYS A 317 16.47 -10.18 5.69
CA LYS A 317 16.49 -11.21 6.73
C LYS A 317 15.71 -10.80 7.98
N THR A 318 15.85 -9.55 8.41
CA THR A 318 15.15 -9.03 9.61
C THR A 318 14.14 -7.95 9.20
N LYS A 319 13.20 -7.63 10.09
CA LYS A 319 12.24 -6.54 9.89
C LYS A 319 12.95 -5.19 9.76
N GLU A 320 14.03 -5.00 10.51
CA GLU A 320 14.89 -3.81 10.46
C GLU A 320 15.59 -3.66 9.10
N ASP A 321 16.09 -4.76 8.52
CA ASP A 321 16.70 -4.73 7.18
C ASP A 321 15.68 -4.35 6.12
N ARG A 322 14.47 -4.91 6.19
CA ARG A 322 13.38 -4.60 5.28
C ARG A 322 12.93 -3.14 5.42
N ALA A 323 12.81 -2.65 6.66
CA ALA A 323 12.51 -1.24 6.93
C ALA A 323 13.59 -0.29 6.38
N LYS A 324 14.87 -0.62 6.49
CA LYS A 324 15.97 0.14 5.88
C LYS A 324 15.85 0.20 4.35
N VAL A 325 15.49 -0.92 3.69
CA VAL A 325 15.28 -0.94 2.24
C VAL A 325 14.07 -0.10 1.85
N TRP A 326 12.95 -0.22 2.58
CA TRP A 326 11.75 0.58 2.35
C TRP A 326 12.00 2.08 2.53
N ASN A 327 12.64 2.49 3.64
CA ASN A 327 12.94 3.90 3.95
C ASN A 327 13.96 4.51 2.97
N ARG A 328 14.91 3.70 2.50
CA ARG A 328 15.81 4.12 1.42
C ARG A 328 15.03 4.43 0.15
N GLY A 329 13.99 3.66 -0.15
CA GLY A 329 13.13 3.88 -1.29
C GLY A 329 13.85 3.78 -2.65
N GLY A 330 13.50 4.68 -3.56
CA GLY A 330 14.02 4.65 -4.93
C GLY A 330 13.43 3.49 -5.74
N LEU A 331 12.21 3.09 -5.40
CA LEU A 331 11.55 1.93 -5.98
C LEU A 331 10.34 2.35 -6.84
N LYS A 332 10.08 1.57 -7.87
CA LYS A 332 8.80 1.52 -8.58
C LYS A 332 8.14 0.20 -8.21
N VAL A 333 7.10 0.26 -7.40
CA VAL A 333 6.34 -0.91 -6.93
C VAL A 333 5.08 -1.02 -7.77
N ARG A 334 5.01 -2.00 -8.66
CA ARG A 334 3.80 -2.32 -9.42
C ARG A 334 2.97 -3.29 -8.63
N THR A 335 1.74 -2.92 -8.36
CA THR A 335 0.80 -3.69 -7.55
C THR A 335 -0.17 -4.49 -8.40
N THR A 336 -0.95 -5.36 -7.75
CA THR A 336 -2.04 -6.11 -8.37
C THR A 336 -3.35 -5.33 -8.44
N MET A 337 -3.42 -4.14 -7.83
CA MET A 337 -4.63 -3.32 -7.79
C MET A 337 -5.14 -2.97 -9.19
N ASP A 338 -6.38 -3.31 -9.46
CA ASP A 338 -7.10 -2.90 -10.67
C ASP A 338 -7.81 -1.58 -10.38
N PRO A 339 -7.50 -0.48 -11.10
CA PRO A 339 -8.10 0.82 -10.82
C PRO A 339 -9.63 0.82 -10.94
N GLN A 340 -10.21 0.04 -11.86
CA GLN A 340 -11.66 -0.08 -12.02
C GLN A 340 -12.28 -0.79 -10.81
N ALA A 341 -11.68 -1.88 -10.36
CA ALA A 341 -12.16 -2.60 -9.18
C ALA A 341 -12.05 -1.75 -7.91
N GLN A 342 -10.93 -1.02 -7.75
CA GLN A 342 -10.72 -0.13 -6.62
C GLN A 342 -11.74 1.01 -6.58
N ASP A 343 -11.96 1.70 -7.71
CA ASP A 343 -12.95 2.78 -7.81
C ASP A 343 -14.36 2.26 -7.50
N SER A 344 -14.70 1.07 -8.00
CA SER A 344 -16.01 0.45 -7.77
C SER A 344 -16.23 0.08 -6.30
N VAL A 345 -15.23 -0.48 -5.62
CA VAL A 345 -15.29 -0.75 -4.18
C VAL A 345 -15.54 0.54 -3.40
N GLN A 346 -14.74 1.59 -3.66
CA GLN A 346 -14.87 2.85 -2.95
C GLN A 346 -16.21 3.55 -3.21
N ALA A 347 -16.68 3.55 -4.46
CA ALA A 347 -17.98 4.12 -4.84
C ALA A 347 -19.13 3.38 -4.15
N SER A 348 -19.11 2.05 -4.20
CA SER A 348 -20.14 1.23 -3.56
C SER A 348 -20.17 1.46 -2.04
N ILE A 349 -19.04 1.40 -1.37
CA ILE A 349 -18.95 1.65 0.08
C ILE A 349 -19.51 3.03 0.43
N LYS A 350 -19.09 4.07 -0.30
CA LYS A 350 -19.52 5.46 -0.06
C LYS A 350 -21.03 5.66 -0.25
N ASN A 351 -21.61 4.92 -1.19
CA ASN A 351 -23.06 5.04 -1.48
C ASN A 351 -23.93 4.36 -0.42
N HIS A 352 -23.41 3.41 0.33
CA HIS A 352 -24.18 2.62 1.28
C HIS A 352 -23.86 2.89 2.75
N VAL A 353 -22.65 3.37 3.10
CA VAL A 353 -22.24 3.59 4.48
C VAL A 353 -21.49 4.91 4.60
N ASN A 354 -22.01 5.83 5.40
CA ASN A 354 -21.34 7.10 5.66
C ASN A 354 -20.13 6.89 6.58
N LYS A 355 -19.11 7.71 6.41
CA LYS A 355 -17.94 7.67 7.31
C LYS A 355 -18.26 7.99 8.77
N THR A 356 -19.39 8.62 9.03
CA THR A 356 -19.87 9.03 10.36
C THR A 356 -20.91 8.10 10.96
N ASP A 357 -21.33 7.07 10.23
CA ASP A 357 -22.31 6.09 10.76
C ASP A 357 -21.70 5.35 11.98
N ASP A 358 -22.54 4.88 12.87
CA ASP A 358 -22.13 4.15 14.08
C ASP A 358 -21.43 2.83 13.78
N VAL A 359 -21.67 2.28 12.59
CA VAL A 359 -21.00 1.09 12.07
C VAL A 359 -20.09 1.44 10.89
N ALA A 360 -19.14 0.56 10.62
CA ALA A 360 -18.27 0.64 9.45
C ALA A 360 -18.54 -0.53 8.50
N THR A 361 -18.05 -0.40 7.28
CA THR A 361 -17.96 -1.51 6.33
C THR A 361 -16.55 -1.61 5.79
N ALA A 362 -16.13 -2.83 5.48
CA ALA A 362 -14.88 -3.13 4.80
C ALA A 362 -15.10 -4.19 3.71
N ALA A 363 -14.33 -4.07 2.63
CA ALA A 363 -14.44 -4.96 1.48
C ALA A 363 -13.07 -5.27 0.87
N ALA A 364 -12.90 -6.51 0.40
CA ALA A 364 -11.74 -6.94 -0.37
C ALA A 364 -12.16 -7.76 -1.58
N ILE A 365 -11.46 -7.58 -2.71
CA ILE A 365 -11.69 -8.32 -3.96
C ILE A 365 -10.40 -9.05 -4.36
N VAL A 366 -10.53 -10.35 -4.63
CA VAL A 366 -9.45 -11.25 -5.04
C VAL A 366 -9.78 -11.91 -6.39
N GLU A 367 -8.79 -12.08 -7.24
CA GLU A 367 -8.93 -12.80 -8.51
C GLU A 367 -8.71 -14.30 -8.31
N PRO A 368 -9.72 -15.15 -8.62
CA PRO A 368 -9.63 -16.61 -8.51
C PRO A 368 -8.49 -17.17 -9.36
N GLY A 369 -7.84 -18.23 -8.86
CA GLY A 369 -6.77 -18.93 -9.55
C GLY A 369 -5.45 -18.17 -9.67
N THR A 370 -5.38 -16.92 -9.15
CA THR A 370 -4.14 -16.12 -9.17
C THR A 370 -3.76 -15.55 -7.80
N GLY A 371 -4.72 -15.38 -6.92
CA GLY A 371 -4.55 -14.72 -5.62
C GLY A 371 -4.33 -13.20 -5.70
N LYS A 372 -4.43 -12.58 -6.88
CA LYS A 372 -4.22 -11.12 -7.03
C LYS A 372 -5.32 -10.33 -6.32
N ILE A 373 -4.93 -9.48 -5.38
CA ILE A 373 -5.84 -8.55 -4.72
C ILE A 373 -6.11 -7.42 -5.71
N ARG A 374 -7.37 -7.28 -6.17
CA ARG A 374 -7.78 -6.32 -7.18
C ARG A 374 -8.29 -5.01 -6.62
N GLY A 375 -8.75 -5.01 -5.39
CA GLY A 375 -9.19 -3.81 -4.68
C GLY A 375 -9.50 -4.10 -3.22
N MET A 376 -9.43 -3.07 -2.40
CA MET A 376 -9.89 -3.08 -1.00
C MET A 376 -10.29 -1.68 -0.56
N GLY A 377 -11.24 -1.61 0.37
CA GLY A 377 -11.68 -0.33 0.89
C GLY A 377 -12.52 -0.49 2.14
N GLN A 378 -12.79 0.64 2.77
CA GLN A 378 -13.64 0.71 3.95
C GLN A 378 -14.29 2.09 4.07
N SER A 379 -15.39 2.19 4.88
CA SER A 379 -16.12 3.45 5.03
C SER A 379 -15.38 4.50 5.86
N ARG A 380 -14.45 4.10 6.74
CA ARG A 380 -13.57 5.03 7.45
C ARG A 380 -12.37 5.36 6.56
N PRO A 381 -12.16 6.62 6.13
CA PRO A 381 -11.01 6.99 5.30
C PRO A 381 -9.67 6.73 5.99
N TYR A 382 -8.62 6.52 5.20
CA TYR A 382 -7.26 6.39 5.70
C TYR A 382 -6.75 7.76 6.18
N GLY A 383 -6.42 7.87 7.47
CA GLY A 383 -5.91 9.12 8.05
C GLY A 383 -5.97 9.16 9.57
N PHE A 384 -5.78 10.37 10.12
CA PHE A 384 -5.62 10.61 11.57
C PHE A 384 -6.69 11.53 12.17
N LYS A 385 -7.70 11.97 11.41
CA LYS A 385 -8.79 12.82 11.90
C LYS A 385 -9.84 11.98 12.62
N LYS A 386 -10.80 12.65 13.27
CA LYS A 386 -11.83 12.02 14.10
C LYS A 386 -12.56 10.84 13.43
N ASP A 387 -12.91 10.97 12.15
CA ASP A 387 -13.65 9.93 11.42
C ASP A 387 -12.76 9.14 10.45
N GLU A 388 -11.44 9.14 10.69
CA GLU A 388 -10.44 8.46 9.90
C GLU A 388 -9.74 7.39 10.76
N THR A 389 -9.08 6.44 10.12
CA THR A 389 -8.29 5.41 10.79
C THR A 389 -7.13 4.94 9.93
N THR A 390 -6.08 4.44 10.56
CA THR A 390 -4.99 3.72 9.87
C THR A 390 -5.16 2.20 9.99
N ILE A 391 -6.13 1.71 10.78
CA ILE A 391 -6.43 0.28 10.89
C ILE A 391 -7.13 -0.18 9.62
N ASN A 392 -6.57 -1.16 8.94
CA ASN A 392 -7.14 -1.75 7.74
C ASN A 392 -8.16 -2.84 8.11
N LEU A 393 -9.45 -2.48 8.12
CA LEU A 393 -10.53 -3.40 8.51
C LEU A 393 -10.71 -4.59 7.55
N SER A 394 -10.02 -4.59 6.41
CA SER A 394 -10.11 -5.65 5.40
C SER A 394 -9.12 -6.79 5.60
N VAL A 395 -8.14 -6.68 6.50
CA VAL A 395 -7.01 -7.60 6.63
C VAL A 395 -6.79 -8.06 8.07
N ASP A 396 -5.95 -9.09 8.25
CA ASP A 396 -5.61 -9.65 9.55
C ASP A 396 -4.70 -8.72 10.38
N ASP A 397 -4.63 -8.93 11.68
CA ASP A 397 -3.84 -8.13 12.64
C ASP A 397 -2.37 -8.02 12.23
N SER A 398 -1.77 -9.13 11.80
CA SER A 398 -0.37 -9.16 11.34
C SER A 398 -0.07 -8.26 10.12
N MET A 399 -1.11 -7.82 9.41
CA MET A 399 -1.03 -7.00 8.20
C MET A 399 -1.60 -5.59 8.39
N GLY A 400 -1.67 -5.11 9.64
CA GLY A 400 -2.16 -3.77 9.96
C GLY A 400 -3.67 -3.68 10.13
N GLY A 401 -4.34 -4.82 10.27
CA GLY A 401 -5.76 -4.93 10.56
C GLY A 401 -6.08 -4.98 12.05
N GLY A 402 -7.22 -5.54 12.37
CA GLY A 402 -7.64 -5.85 13.72
C GLY A 402 -7.78 -7.36 13.94
N ALA A 403 -8.34 -7.72 15.10
CA ALA A 403 -8.56 -9.13 15.46
C ALA A 403 -9.61 -9.85 14.57
N GLY A 404 -10.13 -9.18 13.54
CA GLY A 404 -11.14 -9.71 12.63
C GLY A 404 -12.55 -9.66 13.17
N TYR A 405 -13.45 -10.29 12.43
CA TYR A 405 -14.90 -10.29 12.71
C TYR A 405 -15.48 -11.66 12.47
N GLN A 406 -16.44 -12.08 13.30
CA GLN A 406 -17.11 -13.36 13.14
C GLN A 406 -17.86 -13.37 11.78
N PRO A 407 -17.53 -14.31 10.87
CA PRO A 407 -18.13 -14.37 9.53
C PRO A 407 -19.57 -14.89 9.54
N GLY A 408 -20.03 -15.45 10.65
CA GLY A 408 -21.36 -16.02 10.74
C GLY A 408 -21.57 -17.12 9.71
N SER A 409 -22.76 -17.21 9.18
CA SER A 409 -23.16 -18.24 8.20
C SER A 409 -22.36 -18.26 6.91
N THR A 410 -21.44 -17.31 6.64
CA THR A 410 -20.55 -17.40 5.49
C THR A 410 -19.49 -18.50 5.66
N PHE A 411 -19.35 -19.07 6.85
CA PHE A 411 -18.49 -20.24 7.09
C PHE A 411 -19.13 -21.57 6.66
N LYS A 412 -20.47 -21.66 6.56
CA LYS A 412 -21.22 -22.88 6.23
C LYS A 412 -20.80 -23.57 4.92
N PRO A 413 -20.47 -22.85 3.82
CA PRO A 413 -19.99 -23.50 2.60
C PRO A 413 -18.69 -24.28 2.78
N ILE A 414 -17.82 -23.91 3.72
CA ILE A 414 -16.59 -24.66 4.05
C ILE A 414 -16.97 -25.97 4.74
N VAL A 415 -17.97 -25.96 5.62
CA VAL A 415 -18.51 -27.19 6.24
C VAL A 415 -19.13 -28.13 5.21
N ALA A 416 -19.94 -27.57 4.29
CA ALA A 416 -20.50 -28.34 3.17
C ALA A 416 -19.40 -28.95 2.28
N ALA A 417 -18.38 -28.18 1.93
CA ALA A 417 -17.25 -28.65 1.14
C ALA A 417 -16.48 -29.76 1.85
N ALA A 418 -16.22 -29.64 3.16
CA ALA A 418 -15.58 -30.69 3.95
C ALA A 418 -16.43 -31.98 4.00
N ALA A 419 -17.74 -31.85 4.10
CA ALA A 419 -18.66 -33.01 4.06
C ALA A 419 -18.62 -33.70 2.71
N LEU A 420 -18.64 -32.95 1.62
CA LEU A 420 -18.57 -33.49 0.24
C LEU A 420 -17.23 -34.16 -0.04
N GLU A 421 -16.09 -33.57 0.40
CA GLU A 421 -14.76 -34.21 0.32
C GLU A 421 -14.68 -35.48 1.16
N GLY A 422 -15.38 -35.55 2.28
CA GLY A 422 -15.53 -36.75 3.11
C GLY A 422 -16.53 -37.77 2.55
N GLY A 423 -17.07 -37.58 1.34
CA GLY A 423 -17.95 -38.52 0.66
C GLY A 423 -19.45 -38.42 1.04
N LYS A 424 -19.86 -37.38 1.79
CA LYS A 424 -21.29 -37.14 2.04
C LYS A 424 -21.97 -36.69 0.74
N SER A 425 -23.20 -37.12 0.54
CA SER A 425 -24.00 -36.71 -0.61
C SER A 425 -24.55 -35.28 -0.44
N ALA A 426 -24.58 -34.51 -1.52
CA ALA A 426 -25.31 -33.23 -1.53
C ALA A 426 -26.82 -33.37 -1.33
N GLY A 427 -27.36 -34.58 -1.50
CA GLY A 427 -28.76 -34.93 -1.16
C GLY A 427 -28.99 -35.26 0.32
N GLN A 428 -27.93 -35.23 1.18
CA GLN A 428 -28.05 -35.52 2.61
C GLN A 428 -29.10 -34.60 3.26
N SER A 429 -30.07 -35.21 3.96
CA SER A 429 -31.12 -34.47 4.65
C SER A 429 -31.08 -34.71 6.16
N TYR A 430 -31.46 -33.68 6.91
CA TYR A 430 -31.62 -33.71 8.37
C TYR A 430 -32.98 -33.16 8.80
N SER A 431 -33.48 -33.59 9.97
CA SER A 431 -34.76 -33.15 10.52
C SER A 431 -34.82 -31.64 10.79
N SER A 432 -33.70 -31.04 11.14
CA SER A 432 -33.49 -29.60 11.32
C SER A 432 -34.65 -28.86 12.00
N PRO A 433 -34.95 -29.15 13.30
CA PRO A 433 -35.96 -28.41 14.06
C PRO A 433 -35.55 -26.96 14.27
N TYR A 434 -36.51 -26.11 14.67
CA TYR A 434 -36.20 -24.69 14.99
C TYR A 434 -35.11 -24.57 16.09
N GLU A 435 -35.30 -25.32 17.20
CA GLU A 435 -34.31 -25.37 18.29
C GLU A 435 -33.88 -26.83 18.51
N MET A 436 -32.57 -27.01 18.78
CA MET A 436 -32.00 -28.29 19.18
C MET A 436 -30.78 -28.09 20.08
N PRO A 437 -30.45 -29.06 20.95
CA PRO A 437 -29.14 -29.05 21.61
C PRO A 437 -28.01 -29.31 20.60
N TYR A 438 -26.82 -28.77 20.86
CA TYR A 438 -25.65 -29.25 20.15
C TYR A 438 -25.46 -30.77 20.35
N PRO A 439 -24.85 -31.47 19.38
CA PRO A 439 -24.57 -32.89 19.52
C PRO A 439 -23.80 -33.13 20.83
N GLN A 440 -24.13 -34.21 21.55
CA GLN A 440 -23.54 -34.50 22.87
C GLN A 440 -21.99 -34.66 22.77
N ARG A 441 -21.50 -35.23 21.66
CA ARG A 441 -20.08 -35.40 21.38
C ARG A 441 -19.81 -35.17 19.92
N VAL A 442 -18.70 -34.48 19.59
CA VAL A 442 -18.24 -34.28 18.20
C VAL A 442 -16.74 -34.53 18.14
N SER A 443 -16.30 -35.31 17.17
CA SER A 443 -14.89 -35.63 16.94
C SER A 443 -14.11 -34.36 16.59
N ALA A 444 -12.95 -34.16 17.24
CA ALA A 444 -12.03 -33.06 17.03
C ALA A 444 -10.65 -33.55 16.63
N CYS A 445 -9.74 -32.63 16.26
CA CYS A 445 -8.38 -33.00 15.83
C CYS A 445 -7.56 -33.66 16.95
N GLY A 446 -6.63 -34.51 16.54
CA GLY A 446 -5.74 -35.21 17.48
C GLY A 446 -6.42 -36.26 18.34
N GLY A 447 -7.50 -36.89 17.86
CA GLY A 447 -8.25 -37.92 18.59
C GLY A 447 -9.05 -37.39 19.77
N LYS A 448 -9.22 -36.07 19.88
CA LYS A 448 -10.01 -35.42 20.91
C LYS A 448 -11.49 -35.45 20.57
N GLN A 449 -12.34 -35.21 21.57
CA GLN A 449 -13.77 -35.01 21.40
C GLN A 449 -14.18 -33.70 22.09
N TRP A 450 -15.00 -32.93 21.41
CA TRP A 450 -15.77 -31.88 22.04
C TRP A 450 -17.01 -32.50 22.71
N VAL A 451 -17.35 -32.03 23.90
CA VAL A 451 -18.49 -32.55 24.67
C VAL A 451 -19.40 -31.39 25.07
N ASN A 452 -20.69 -31.52 24.83
CA ASN A 452 -21.71 -30.56 25.28
C ASN A 452 -22.02 -30.76 26.77
N SER A 453 -21.13 -30.29 27.62
CA SER A 453 -21.25 -30.42 29.08
C SER A 453 -22.28 -29.46 29.69
N GLY A 454 -22.55 -28.33 29.04
CA GLY A 454 -23.49 -27.29 29.48
C GLY A 454 -24.92 -27.49 28.99
N GLY A 455 -25.14 -28.45 28.09
CA GLY A 455 -26.49 -28.62 27.46
C GLY A 455 -26.83 -27.46 26.53
N ASP A 456 -25.79 -26.80 25.95
CA ASP A 456 -25.96 -25.66 25.05
C ASP A 456 -26.89 -26.03 23.88
N LYS A 457 -27.75 -25.08 23.52
CA LYS A 457 -28.69 -25.18 22.41
C LYS A 457 -28.43 -24.14 21.35
N LEU A 458 -28.97 -24.38 20.15
CA LEU A 458 -28.98 -23.43 19.04
C LEU A 458 -30.33 -23.35 18.40
N THR A 459 -30.60 -22.23 17.73
CA THR A 459 -31.85 -21.99 17.00
C THR A 459 -31.57 -21.63 15.54
N ASN A 460 -32.56 -21.85 14.67
CA ASN A 460 -32.61 -21.19 13.38
C ASN A 460 -33.00 -19.72 13.56
N GLU A 461 -32.98 -18.92 12.50
CA GLU A 461 -33.31 -17.49 12.58
C GLU A 461 -34.79 -17.27 12.86
N ASN A 462 -35.67 -18.09 12.26
CA ASN A 462 -37.13 -17.99 12.40
C ASN A 462 -37.72 -19.29 12.94
N GLU A 463 -38.76 -19.17 13.78
CA GLU A 463 -39.50 -20.31 14.34
C GLU A 463 -40.16 -21.21 13.27
N THR A 464 -40.44 -20.65 12.10
CA THR A 464 -41.00 -21.37 10.95
C THR A 464 -39.99 -22.16 10.15
N GLU A 465 -38.71 -21.99 10.44
CA GLU A 465 -37.62 -22.74 9.78
C GLU A 465 -37.47 -24.14 10.40
N VAL A 466 -38.38 -25.01 10.03
CA VAL A 466 -38.45 -26.42 10.48
C VAL A 466 -38.40 -27.34 9.27
N GLY A 467 -37.41 -28.28 9.29
CA GLY A 467 -37.17 -29.25 8.21
C GLY A 467 -38.17 -30.41 8.17
N PRO A 468 -37.87 -31.45 7.39
CA PRO A 468 -36.52 -31.82 6.97
C PRO A 468 -35.97 -30.99 5.83
N TYR A 469 -34.65 -30.66 5.87
CA TYR A 469 -33.96 -29.91 4.85
C TYR A 469 -32.83 -30.75 4.20
N GLY A 470 -32.73 -30.69 2.86
CA GLY A 470 -31.55 -31.13 2.14
C GLY A 470 -30.47 -30.00 2.09
N MET A 471 -29.25 -30.33 1.69
CA MET A 471 -28.11 -29.38 1.69
C MET A 471 -28.42 -28.12 0.85
N ARG A 472 -29.08 -28.26 -0.30
CA ARG A 472 -29.41 -27.13 -1.20
C ARG A 472 -30.32 -26.11 -0.49
N GLU A 473 -31.42 -26.59 0.03
CA GLU A 473 -32.42 -25.71 0.71
C GLU A 473 -31.86 -25.13 2.01
N ALA A 474 -31.18 -25.96 2.81
CA ALA A 474 -30.49 -25.52 4.03
C ALA A 474 -29.43 -24.46 3.78
N THR A 475 -28.73 -24.55 2.65
CA THR A 475 -27.75 -23.52 2.24
C THR A 475 -28.46 -22.24 1.81
N ALA A 476 -29.46 -22.32 0.97
CA ALA A 476 -30.23 -21.18 0.45
C ALA A 476 -30.92 -20.40 1.58
N LYS A 477 -31.53 -21.10 2.54
CA LYS A 477 -32.21 -20.53 3.73
C LYS A 477 -31.25 -20.27 4.89
N SER A 478 -29.99 -20.74 4.81
CA SER A 478 -28.98 -20.57 5.88
C SER A 478 -29.31 -21.28 7.20
N VAL A 479 -29.91 -22.46 7.18
CA VAL A 479 -30.43 -23.20 8.35
C VAL A 479 -29.29 -23.60 9.30
N ASN A 480 -29.30 -23.12 10.55
CA ASN A 480 -28.27 -23.38 11.55
C ASN A 480 -28.26 -24.83 12.01
N THR A 481 -29.44 -25.36 12.34
CA THR A 481 -29.62 -26.73 12.88
C THR A 481 -29.22 -27.81 11.87
N TYR A 482 -29.35 -27.55 10.55
CA TYR A 482 -28.79 -28.42 9.52
C TYR A 482 -27.27 -28.51 9.61
N TYR A 483 -26.58 -27.38 9.63
CA TYR A 483 -25.10 -27.34 9.57
C TYR A 483 -24.41 -27.84 10.84
N VAL A 484 -25.09 -27.69 12.00
CA VAL A 484 -24.60 -28.26 13.26
C VAL A 484 -24.78 -29.79 13.31
N GLN A 485 -25.84 -30.33 12.71
CA GLN A 485 -25.99 -31.80 12.52
C GLN A 485 -24.91 -32.31 11.53
N LEU A 486 -24.68 -31.59 10.43
CA LEU A 486 -23.67 -31.97 9.43
C LEU A 486 -22.27 -32.03 10.03
N ILE A 487 -21.84 -30.99 10.80
CA ILE A 487 -20.51 -31.02 11.45
C ILE A 487 -20.45 -32.07 12.57
N GLY A 488 -21.58 -32.36 13.22
CA GLY A 488 -21.71 -33.46 14.18
C GLY A 488 -21.36 -34.81 13.54
N ASP A 489 -21.84 -35.04 12.33
CA ASP A 489 -21.63 -36.28 11.56
C ASP A 489 -20.20 -36.43 11.02
N ILE A 490 -19.58 -35.34 10.52
CA ILE A 490 -18.27 -35.39 9.86
C ILE A 490 -17.12 -35.10 10.82
N GLY A 491 -17.41 -34.51 11.98
CA GLY A 491 -16.39 -34.01 12.92
C GLY A 491 -15.88 -32.62 12.59
N ILE A 492 -15.18 -32.03 13.54
CA ILE A 492 -14.65 -30.64 13.43
C ILE A 492 -13.34 -30.65 12.62
N CYS A 493 -12.51 -31.70 12.77
CA CYS A 493 -11.18 -31.72 12.18
C CYS A 493 -11.18 -31.63 10.64
N PRO A 494 -11.99 -32.36 9.88
CA PRO A 494 -12.05 -32.21 8.44
C PRO A 494 -12.40 -30.79 7.97
N VAL A 495 -13.23 -30.10 8.75
CA VAL A 495 -13.63 -28.71 8.47
C VAL A 495 -12.47 -27.73 8.69
N THR A 496 -11.78 -27.83 9.83
CA THR A 496 -10.65 -26.93 10.13
C THR A 496 -9.43 -27.19 9.25
N GLU A 497 -9.20 -28.46 8.86
CA GLU A 497 -8.15 -28.82 7.90
C GLU A 497 -8.43 -28.28 6.49
N LEU A 498 -9.69 -28.40 6.03
CA LEU A 498 -10.07 -27.82 4.74
C LEU A 498 -10.02 -26.30 4.78
N ALA A 499 -10.48 -25.66 5.85
CA ALA A 499 -10.37 -24.22 6.05
C ALA A 499 -8.91 -23.76 5.93
N ALA A 500 -7.98 -24.45 6.60
CA ALA A 500 -6.54 -24.15 6.50
C ALA A 500 -6.00 -24.32 5.07
N LYS A 501 -6.42 -25.38 4.32
CA LYS A 501 -6.06 -25.56 2.90
C LYS A 501 -6.61 -24.44 2.01
N MET A 502 -7.68 -23.78 2.41
CA MET A 502 -8.28 -22.62 1.74
C MET A 502 -7.73 -21.29 2.26
N GLY A 503 -6.67 -21.32 3.09
CA GLY A 503 -6.06 -20.12 3.68
C GLY A 503 -6.93 -19.41 4.71
N VAL A 504 -7.92 -20.11 5.28
CA VAL A 504 -8.77 -19.55 6.32
C VAL A 504 -8.12 -19.76 7.67
N GLU A 505 -7.66 -18.69 8.26
CA GLU A 505 -7.05 -18.61 9.59
C GLU A 505 -7.76 -17.55 10.40
N ARG A 506 -7.64 -17.61 11.71
CA ARG A 506 -8.15 -16.54 12.58
C ARG A 506 -7.33 -15.26 12.36
N ALA A 507 -8.02 -14.13 12.25
CA ALA A 507 -7.38 -12.84 11.98
C ALA A 507 -6.37 -12.41 13.08
N ASP A 508 -6.51 -12.94 14.31
CA ASP A 508 -5.58 -12.74 15.41
C ASP A 508 -4.36 -13.69 15.40
N GLY A 509 -4.22 -14.53 14.38
CA GLY A 509 -3.14 -15.49 14.20
C GLY A 509 -3.20 -16.71 15.12
N LYS A 510 -4.24 -16.86 15.93
CA LYS A 510 -4.41 -18.04 16.78
C LYS A 510 -4.97 -19.21 15.99
N LYS A 511 -4.80 -20.41 16.53
CA LYS A 511 -5.43 -21.61 15.96
C LYS A 511 -6.95 -21.57 16.10
N MET A 512 -7.64 -22.17 15.15
CA MET A 512 -9.09 -22.34 15.24
C MET A 512 -9.48 -23.21 16.43
N ASP A 513 -10.50 -22.78 17.18
CA ASP A 513 -11.07 -23.52 18.28
C ASP A 513 -11.81 -24.76 17.76
N GLN A 514 -11.65 -25.85 18.45
CA GLN A 514 -12.26 -27.12 18.11
C GLN A 514 -13.65 -27.26 18.78
N ALA A 515 -14.62 -26.49 18.28
CA ALA A 515 -16.02 -26.52 18.74
C ALA A 515 -16.98 -26.58 17.55
N PRO A 516 -18.12 -27.30 17.62
CA PRO A 516 -19.07 -27.43 16.52
C PRO A 516 -19.73 -26.11 16.13
N SER A 517 -19.72 -25.11 16.99
CA SER A 517 -20.19 -23.75 16.70
C SER A 517 -19.40 -23.06 15.58
N ILE A 518 -18.20 -23.57 15.22
CA ILE A 518 -17.44 -23.09 14.05
C ILE A 518 -18.29 -23.21 12.77
N ALA A 519 -19.22 -24.17 12.67
CA ALA A 519 -20.14 -24.29 11.57
C ALA A 519 -21.02 -23.03 11.35
N LEU A 520 -21.18 -22.25 12.42
CA LEU A 520 -21.93 -21.00 12.43
C LEU A 520 -21.01 -19.75 12.32
N GLY A 521 -19.70 -19.96 12.12
CA GLY A 521 -18.72 -18.88 11.94
C GLY A 521 -18.49 -18.04 13.18
N THR A 522 -18.26 -18.69 14.32
CA THR A 522 -18.06 -18.03 15.63
C THR A 522 -16.64 -17.50 15.86
N GLN A 523 -15.73 -17.68 14.92
CA GLN A 523 -14.33 -17.25 15.04
C GLN A 523 -14.02 -16.11 14.07
N GLU A 524 -13.18 -15.20 14.49
CA GLU A 524 -12.94 -13.95 13.80
C GLU A 524 -12.04 -14.12 12.57
N MET A 525 -12.49 -13.62 11.42
CA MET A 525 -11.83 -13.64 10.11
C MET A 525 -11.78 -12.23 9.53
N SER A 526 -10.86 -11.99 8.58
CA SER A 526 -10.86 -10.74 7.82
C SER A 526 -11.61 -10.88 6.48
N PRO A 527 -12.09 -9.76 5.91
CA PRO A 527 -12.67 -9.76 4.56
C PRO A 527 -11.74 -10.35 3.49
N LEU A 528 -10.44 -10.07 3.54
CA LEU A 528 -9.46 -10.59 2.58
C LEU A 528 -9.34 -12.11 2.67
N THR A 529 -9.28 -12.66 3.88
CA THR A 529 -9.24 -14.10 4.13
C THR A 529 -10.48 -14.77 3.56
N MET A 530 -11.67 -14.23 3.82
CA MET A 530 -12.92 -14.79 3.30
C MET A 530 -13.07 -14.65 1.77
N ALA A 531 -12.61 -13.53 1.19
CA ALA A 531 -12.58 -13.37 -0.27
C ALA A 531 -11.64 -14.39 -0.94
N GLY A 532 -10.46 -14.65 -0.35
CA GLY A 532 -9.52 -15.68 -0.80
C GLY A 532 -10.09 -17.09 -0.70
N ALA A 533 -10.79 -17.39 0.39
CA ALA A 533 -11.46 -18.68 0.58
C ALA A 533 -12.51 -18.94 -0.50
N TYR A 534 -13.36 -17.96 -0.79
CA TYR A 534 -14.39 -18.10 -1.81
C TYR A 534 -13.83 -18.07 -3.24
N ALA A 535 -12.69 -17.43 -3.46
CA ALA A 535 -11.94 -17.54 -4.72
C ALA A 535 -11.54 -19.01 -5.03
N THR A 536 -11.37 -19.84 -3.98
CA THR A 536 -11.11 -21.27 -4.14
C THR A 536 -12.28 -22.01 -4.78
N PHE A 537 -13.51 -21.68 -4.41
CA PHE A 537 -14.70 -22.24 -5.06
C PHE A 537 -14.80 -21.79 -6.52
N ALA A 538 -14.59 -20.49 -6.79
CA ALA A 538 -14.59 -19.92 -8.14
C ALA A 538 -13.54 -20.53 -9.06
N SER A 539 -12.37 -20.89 -8.54
CA SER A 539 -11.26 -21.52 -9.27
C SER A 539 -11.31 -23.05 -9.26
N ARG A 540 -12.48 -23.63 -9.04
CA ARG A 540 -12.72 -25.07 -9.04
C ARG A 540 -11.81 -25.83 -8.08
N GLY A 541 -11.68 -25.32 -6.85
CA GLY A 541 -10.96 -25.98 -5.75
C GLY A 541 -9.48 -25.66 -5.64
N THR A 542 -8.95 -24.73 -6.41
CA THR A 542 -7.55 -24.27 -6.30
C THR A 542 -7.48 -23.02 -5.44
N TYR A 543 -6.84 -23.10 -4.28
CA TYR A 543 -6.49 -21.94 -3.47
C TYR A 543 -5.19 -21.33 -3.94
N CYS A 544 -5.14 -20.01 -4.05
CA CYS A 544 -3.92 -19.24 -4.29
C CYS A 544 -3.74 -18.16 -3.20
N THR A 545 -2.55 -18.12 -2.58
CA THR A 545 -2.27 -17.11 -1.55
C THR A 545 -2.45 -15.69 -2.08
N PRO A 546 -3.15 -14.80 -1.36
CA PRO A 546 -3.35 -13.42 -1.79
C PRO A 546 -2.03 -12.67 -1.98
N ILE A 547 -1.88 -11.94 -3.08
CA ILE A 547 -0.71 -11.08 -3.36
C ILE A 547 -1.13 -9.67 -3.77
N ALA A 548 -0.34 -8.67 -3.32
CA ALA A 548 -0.55 -7.27 -3.64
C ALA A 548 0.54 -6.68 -4.55
N ILE A 549 1.69 -7.34 -4.70
CA ILE A 549 2.85 -6.82 -5.43
C ILE A 549 3.11 -7.73 -6.64
N GLU A 550 3.10 -7.15 -7.85
CA GLU A 550 3.46 -7.87 -9.09
C GLU A 550 4.95 -7.80 -9.40
N SER A 551 5.54 -6.60 -9.25
CA SER A 551 6.95 -6.40 -9.52
C SER A 551 7.49 -5.17 -8.79
N ILE A 552 8.78 -5.19 -8.52
CA ILE A 552 9.53 -4.04 -8.00
C ILE A 552 10.75 -3.84 -8.86
N ALA A 553 10.99 -2.60 -9.28
CA ALA A 553 12.21 -2.17 -9.93
C ALA A 553 12.81 -0.96 -9.20
N THR A 554 14.13 -0.88 -9.16
CA THR A 554 14.82 0.34 -8.74
C THR A 554 14.67 1.43 -9.81
N LEU A 555 14.92 2.69 -9.47
CA LEU A 555 14.93 3.79 -10.44
C LEU A 555 16.02 3.60 -11.53
N ALA A 556 17.04 2.78 -11.27
CA ALA A 556 18.05 2.38 -12.26
C ALA A 556 17.57 1.21 -13.18
N GLY A 557 16.33 0.73 -13.01
CA GLY A 557 15.76 -0.36 -13.82
C GLY A 557 16.11 -1.77 -13.36
N LYS A 558 16.85 -1.96 -12.24
CA LYS A 558 17.14 -3.29 -11.70
C LYS A 558 15.90 -3.85 -11.02
N SER A 559 15.46 -5.04 -11.46
CA SER A 559 14.38 -5.77 -10.80
C SER A 559 14.79 -6.34 -9.45
N LEU A 560 13.87 -6.31 -8.48
CA LEU A 560 14.00 -6.95 -7.18
C LEU A 560 13.09 -8.17 -7.10
N PRO A 561 13.43 -9.19 -6.29
CA PRO A 561 12.54 -10.30 -6.02
C PRO A 561 11.27 -9.82 -5.31
N VAL A 562 10.15 -10.48 -5.55
CA VAL A 562 8.84 -10.18 -4.95
C VAL A 562 8.17 -11.46 -4.46
N PRO A 563 7.26 -11.38 -3.47
CA PRO A 563 6.42 -12.51 -3.08
C PRO A 563 5.65 -13.07 -4.28
N LYS A 564 5.54 -14.38 -4.35
CA LYS A 564 4.75 -15.06 -5.38
C LYS A 564 3.54 -15.71 -4.76
N SER A 565 2.40 -15.67 -5.45
CA SER A 565 1.26 -16.49 -5.07
C SER A 565 1.61 -17.96 -5.20
N THR A 566 1.38 -18.71 -4.14
CA THR A 566 1.46 -20.17 -4.15
C THR A 566 0.05 -20.72 -4.31
N CYS A 567 -0.16 -21.52 -5.36
CA CYS A 567 -1.44 -22.14 -5.63
C CYS A 567 -1.38 -23.62 -5.31
N SER A 568 -2.37 -24.13 -4.61
CA SER A 568 -2.51 -25.54 -4.24
C SER A 568 -3.98 -25.99 -4.34
N ARG A 569 -4.20 -27.26 -4.64
CA ARG A 569 -5.55 -27.82 -4.65
C ARG A 569 -6.02 -28.06 -3.22
N ALA A 570 -7.06 -27.35 -2.82
CA ALA A 570 -7.68 -27.48 -1.51
C ALA A 570 -8.78 -28.54 -1.50
N MET A 571 -9.52 -28.69 -2.61
CA MET A 571 -10.62 -29.65 -2.78
C MET A 571 -10.74 -30.12 -4.23
N SER A 572 -11.52 -31.18 -4.45
CA SER A 572 -11.81 -31.68 -5.80
C SER A 572 -12.65 -30.68 -6.61
N GLU A 573 -12.50 -30.72 -7.95
CA GLU A 573 -13.32 -29.88 -8.84
C GLU A 573 -14.81 -30.16 -8.66
N ARG A 574 -15.19 -31.43 -8.49
CA ARG A 574 -16.56 -31.84 -8.26
C ARG A 574 -17.15 -31.21 -7.00
N THR A 575 -16.40 -31.18 -5.90
CA THR A 575 -16.82 -30.50 -4.67
C THR A 575 -17.03 -29.01 -4.91
N ALA A 576 -16.06 -28.34 -5.54
CA ALA A 576 -16.19 -26.91 -5.85
C ALA A 576 -17.37 -26.61 -6.77
N ASP A 577 -17.61 -27.42 -7.81
CA ASP A 577 -18.74 -27.25 -8.73
C ASP A 577 -20.09 -27.52 -8.02
N THR A 578 -20.11 -28.46 -7.06
CA THR A 578 -21.29 -28.68 -6.19
C THR A 578 -21.53 -27.46 -5.30
N ILE A 579 -20.48 -26.90 -4.69
CA ILE A 579 -20.60 -25.66 -3.89
C ILE A 579 -21.05 -24.48 -4.77
N ASN A 580 -20.57 -24.37 -6.00
CA ASN A 580 -21.04 -23.35 -6.96
C ASN A 580 -22.55 -23.47 -7.18
N THR A 581 -23.08 -24.69 -7.33
CA THR A 581 -24.52 -24.95 -7.50
C THR A 581 -25.31 -24.56 -6.25
N LEU A 582 -24.82 -24.91 -5.04
CA LEU A 582 -25.46 -24.55 -3.78
C LEU A 582 -25.51 -23.03 -3.57
N LEU A 583 -24.39 -22.35 -3.79
CA LEU A 583 -24.25 -20.91 -3.54
C LEU A 583 -24.90 -20.03 -4.62
N LYS A 584 -25.05 -20.55 -5.84
CA LYS A 584 -25.89 -19.93 -6.87
C LYS A 584 -27.35 -19.83 -6.38
N GLY A 585 -27.91 -20.92 -5.80
CA GLY A 585 -29.26 -20.91 -5.22
C GLY A 585 -29.45 -19.89 -4.09
N VAL A 586 -28.43 -19.57 -3.31
CA VAL A 586 -28.48 -18.50 -2.29
C VAL A 586 -28.78 -17.14 -2.90
N VAL A 587 -28.18 -16.85 -4.07
CA VAL A 587 -28.30 -15.57 -4.77
C VAL A 587 -29.56 -15.51 -5.64
N GLU A 588 -29.99 -16.63 -6.21
CA GLU A 588 -31.18 -16.68 -7.07
C GLU A 588 -32.49 -16.65 -6.26
N ASP A 589 -32.59 -17.51 -5.24
CA ASP A 589 -33.85 -17.73 -4.51
C ASP A 589 -33.71 -17.62 -2.99
N GLY A 590 -32.48 -17.53 -2.48
CA GLY A 590 -32.16 -17.55 -1.06
C GLY A 590 -31.99 -16.20 -0.39
N THR A 591 -31.31 -16.22 0.74
CA THR A 591 -31.02 -15.04 1.60
C THR A 591 -30.15 -13.97 0.93
N GLY A 592 -29.47 -14.28 -0.17
CA GLY A 592 -28.55 -13.40 -0.91
C GLY A 592 -29.14 -12.74 -2.15
N LYS A 593 -30.45 -12.79 -2.37
CA LYS A 593 -31.12 -12.33 -3.60
C LYS A 593 -30.77 -10.88 -3.98
N GLN A 594 -30.62 -10.00 -3.01
CA GLN A 594 -30.26 -8.58 -3.26
C GLN A 594 -28.82 -8.39 -3.75
N ALA A 595 -27.97 -9.42 -3.65
CA ALA A 595 -26.61 -9.42 -4.15
C ALA A 595 -26.47 -9.95 -5.59
N GLY A 596 -27.57 -10.35 -6.23
CA GLY A 596 -27.55 -10.89 -7.59
C GLY A 596 -27.04 -9.89 -8.63
N LEU A 597 -26.23 -10.38 -9.59
CA LEU A 597 -25.63 -9.58 -10.67
C LEU A 597 -26.45 -9.61 -11.98
N GLY A 598 -27.75 -9.89 -11.90
CA GLY A 598 -28.63 -10.00 -13.07
C GLY A 598 -28.25 -11.17 -13.95
N SER A 599 -27.91 -10.90 -15.21
CA SER A 599 -27.55 -11.94 -16.20
C SER A 599 -26.15 -12.52 -15.99
N ARG A 600 -25.29 -11.91 -15.15
CA ARG A 600 -23.96 -12.44 -14.86
C ARG A 600 -24.04 -13.50 -13.77
N ALA A 601 -23.52 -14.69 -14.05
CA ALA A 601 -23.46 -15.77 -13.08
C ALA A 601 -22.73 -15.33 -11.82
N SER A 602 -23.40 -15.46 -10.67
CA SER A 602 -22.85 -15.14 -9.35
C SER A 602 -23.28 -16.17 -8.33
N ALA A 603 -22.46 -16.39 -7.34
CA ALA A 603 -22.69 -17.29 -6.23
C ALA A 603 -22.22 -16.62 -4.94
N GLY A 604 -22.84 -16.90 -3.80
CA GLY A 604 -22.46 -16.25 -2.57
C GLY A 604 -23.21 -16.74 -1.36
N LYS A 605 -22.84 -16.21 -0.20
CA LYS A 605 -23.47 -16.55 1.07
C LYS A 605 -23.58 -15.31 1.96
N THR A 606 -24.74 -15.15 2.57
CA THR A 606 -24.98 -14.18 3.64
C THR A 606 -24.43 -14.70 4.97
N GLY A 607 -23.93 -13.81 5.79
CA GLY A 607 -23.56 -14.06 7.19
C GLY A 607 -24.21 -13.03 8.09
N THR A 608 -24.71 -13.51 9.22
CA THR A 608 -25.19 -12.66 10.32
C THR A 608 -24.80 -13.35 11.60
N THR A 609 -24.23 -12.61 12.53
CA THR A 609 -23.84 -13.15 13.84
C THR A 609 -25.00 -13.04 14.82
N ASP A 610 -24.94 -13.83 15.90
CA ASP A 610 -25.85 -13.69 17.02
C ASP A 610 -25.87 -12.23 17.51
N TYR A 611 -27.04 -11.77 17.93
CA TYR A 611 -27.27 -10.37 18.30
C TYR A 611 -26.95 -9.32 17.22
N ARG A 612 -26.63 -9.74 15.97
CA ARG A 612 -26.35 -8.85 14.82
C ARG A 612 -25.18 -7.88 15.07
N TYR A 613 -24.10 -8.37 15.69
CA TYR A 613 -22.88 -7.57 15.85
C TYR A 613 -22.07 -7.43 14.55
N ALA A 614 -22.23 -8.38 13.63
CA ALA A 614 -21.63 -8.35 12.30
C ALA A 614 -22.60 -8.90 11.26
N ALA A 615 -22.62 -8.27 10.10
CA ALA A 615 -23.31 -8.74 8.90
C ALA A 615 -22.31 -8.87 7.75
N TRP A 616 -22.45 -9.93 6.96
CA TRP A 616 -21.53 -10.28 5.89
C TRP A 616 -22.24 -10.67 4.61
N PHE A 617 -21.60 -10.37 3.49
CA PHE A 617 -21.84 -11.05 2.24
C PHE A 617 -20.50 -11.43 1.62
N VAL A 618 -20.31 -12.72 1.33
CA VAL A 618 -19.16 -13.21 0.59
C VAL A 618 -19.67 -13.90 -0.66
N GLY A 619 -19.22 -13.39 -1.82
CA GLY A 619 -19.70 -13.90 -3.08
C GLY A 619 -18.64 -13.80 -4.17
N TYR A 620 -18.91 -14.46 -5.30
CA TYR A 620 -17.99 -14.52 -6.40
C TYR A 620 -18.68 -14.73 -7.74
N THR A 621 -17.93 -14.44 -8.78
CA THR A 621 -18.13 -14.86 -10.16
C THR A 621 -16.92 -15.71 -10.56
N PRO A 622 -16.88 -16.37 -11.73
CA PRO A 622 -15.66 -17.02 -12.18
C PRO A 622 -14.45 -16.06 -12.33
N ASN A 623 -14.68 -14.74 -12.42
CA ASN A 623 -13.64 -13.75 -12.65
C ASN A 623 -13.10 -13.11 -11.35
N LEU A 624 -13.96 -12.86 -10.36
CA LEU A 624 -13.61 -12.15 -9.13
C LEU A 624 -14.37 -12.75 -7.94
N SER A 625 -13.72 -12.78 -6.78
CA SER A 625 -14.32 -13.07 -5.47
C SER A 625 -14.21 -11.84 -4.59
N GLY A 626 -15.29 -11.54 -3.83
CA GLY A 626 -15.32 -10.40 -2.93
C GLY A 626 -16.00 -10.72 -1.62
N ALA A 627 -15.53 -10.14 -0.54
CA ALA A 627 -16.14 -10.19 0.77
C ALA A 627 -16.43 -8.79 1.28
N VAL A 628 -17.62 -8.60 1.84
CA VAL A 628 -18.06 -7.35 2.47
C VAL A 628 -18.53 -7.65 3.89
N TRP A 629 -17.99 -6.90 4.83
CA TRP A 629 -18.37 -6.89 6.24
C TRP A 629 -18.98 -5.55 6.63
N VAL A 630 -19.97 -5.57 7.51
CA VAL A 630 -20.59 -4.41 8.17
C VAL A 630 -20.72 -4.69 9.67
N GLY A 631 -20.31 -3.73 10.51
CA GLY A 631 -20.36 -3.81 11.96
C GLY A 631 -19.65 -2.67 12.66
N ASP A 632 -19.61 -2.68 13.99
CA ASP A 632 -18.78 -1.74 14.76
C ASP A 632 -17.37 -2.34 14.92
N PRO A 633 -16.32 -1.66 14.40
CA PRO A 633 -14.96 -2.20 14.47
C PRO A 633 -14.34 -2.17 15.87
N MET A 634 -14.91 -1.40 16.79
CA MET A 634 -14.33 -1.15 18.12
C MET A 634 -15.16 -1.79 19.24
N HIS A 635 -16.48 -1.91 19.05
CA HIS A 635 -17.39 -2.37 20.09
C HIS A 635 -18.39 -3.40 19.55
N LYS A 636 -18.94 -4.23 20.41
CA LYS A 636 -20.02 -5.15 20.07
C LYS A 636 -21.36 -4.39 20.05
N ARG A 637 -21.58 -3.60 18.96
CA ARG A 637 -22.84 -2.88 18.75
C ARG A 637 -23.84 -3.76 18.02
N ARG A 638 -25.03 -3.88 18.57
CA ARG A 638 -26.14 -4.56 17.89
C ARG A 638 -26.67 -3.69 16.75
N MET A 639 -26.79 -4.27 15.57
CA MET A 639 -27.38 -3.60 14.41
C MET A 639 -28.90 -3.85 14.34
N VAL A 640 -29.62 -3.27 15.30
CA VAL A 640 -31.08 -3.29 15.44
C VAL A 640 -31.52 -1.85 15.65
N ASP A 641 -32.56 -1.42 14.96
CA ASP A 641 -33.10 -0.05 14.98
C ASP A 641 -32.03 0.99 14.75
N ILE A 642 -31.23 0.81 13.68
CA ILE A 642 -30.05 1.60 13.33
C ILE A 642 -30.21 2.24 11.95
N THR A 643 -29.62 3.44 11.78
CA THR A 643 -29.52 4.10 10.48
C THR A 643 -28.12 3.90 9.88
N ILE A 644 -28.02 3.41 8.64
CA ILE A 644 -26.79 3.19 7.91
C ILE A 644 -26.92 3.83 6.53
N GLY A 645 -26.00 4.69 6.14
CA GLY A 645 -26.05 5.41 4.87
C GLY A 645 -27.27 6.32 4.71
N GLY A 646 -27.87 6.72 5.83
CA GLY A 646 -29.12 7.50 5.85
C GLY A 646 -30.40 6.67 5.74
N VAL A 647 -30.31 5.32 5.62
CA VAL A 647 -31.45 4.40 5.54
C VAL A 647 -31.68 3.75 6.92
N PRO A 648 -32.93 3.80 7.47
CA PRO A 648 -33.22 3.15 8.72
C PRO A 648 -33.44 1.64 8.51
N TYR A 649 -32.88 0.82 9.41
CA TYR A 649 -33.00 -0.64 9.44
C TYR A 649 -33.53 -1.10 10.81
N GLY A 650 -34.62 -1.82 10.85
CA GLY A 650 -35.09 -2.47 12.07
C GLY A 650 -34.16 -3.60 12.53
N LYS A 651 -33.66 -4.37 11.59
CA LYS A 651 -32.60 -5.39 11.79
C LYS A 651 -31.70 -5.41 10.57
N VAL A 652 -30.39 -5.62 10.74
CA VAL A 652 -29.45 -5.71 9.62
C VAL A 652 -29.04 -7.16 9.39
N PHE A 653 -29.26 -7.64 8.17
CA PHE A 653 -28.85 -8.95 7.70
C PHE A 653 -27.82 -8.85 6.58
N GLY A 654 -27.08 -9.95 6.35
CA GLY A 654 -26.06 -10.00 5.32
C GLY A 654 -26.56 -9.72 3.89
N GLY A 655 -27.82 -9.97 3.60
CA GLY A 655 -28.44 -9.67 2.31
C GLY A 655 -28.84 -8.21 2.11
N GLU A 656 -29.02 -7.41 3.19
CA GLU A 656 -29.65 -6.09 3.12
C GLU A 656 -28.66 -4.94 2.96
N VAL A 657 -27.50 -4.98 3.63
CA VAL A 657 -26.46 -3.94 3.53
C VAL A 657 -25.19 -4.50 2.86
N PRO A 658 -24.54 -5.57 3.36
CA PRO A 658 -23.36 -6.12 2.71
C PRO A 658 -23.63 -6.65 1.29
N GLY A 659 -24.79 -7.26 1.05
CA GLY A 659 -25.19 -7.78 -0.26
C GLY A 659 -25.22 -6.73 -1.36
N PRO A 660 -26.00 -5.63 -1.22
CA PRO A 660 -26.00 -4.50 -2.16
C PRO A 660 -24.63 -3.86 -2.34
N ILE A 661 -23.83 -3.69 -1.26
CA ILE A 661 -22.45 -3.18 -1.37
C ILE A 661 -21.61 -4.11 -2.26
N TRP A 662 -21.69 -5.42 -2.04
CA TRP A 662 -21.00 -6.41 -2.85
C TRP A 662 -21.45 -6.37 -4.32
N ARG A 663 -22.75 -6.34 -4.56
CA ARG A 663 -23.35 -6.26 -5.91
C ARG A 663 -22.83 -5.07 -6.68
N ASP A 664 -22.89 -3.88 -6.09
CA ASP A 664 -22.51 -2.64 -6.77
C ASP A 664 -20.99 -2.59 -7.02
N ALA A 665 -20.19 -3.03 -6.04
CA ALA A 665 -18.73 -3.15 -6.18
C ALA A 665 -18.35 -4.14 -7.30
N MET A 666 -18.99 -5.32 -7.34
CA MET A 666 -18.68 -6.34 -8.35
C MET A 666 -19.21 -5.96 -9.74
N SER A 667 -20.39 -5.34 -9.81
CA SER A 667 -20.95 -4.86 -11.09
C SER A 667 -20.02 -3.86 -11.76
N GLY A 668 -19.52 -2.88 -11.01
CA GLY A 668 -18.57 -1.90 -11.55
C GLY A 668 -17.19 -2.51 -11.86
N ALA A 669 -16.67 -3.37 -10.98
CA ALA A 669 -15.37 -4.03 -11.18
C ALA A 669 -15.37 -4.96 -12.41
N LEU A 670 -16.52 -5.49 -12.78
CA LEU A 670 -16.70 -6.44 -13.89
C LEU A 670 -17.31 -5.79 -15.15
N ALA A 671 -17.59 -4.49 -15.14
CA ALA A 671 -18.12 -3.79 -16.31
C ALA A 671 -17.15 -3.93 -17.50
N GLY A 672 -17.70 -4.33 -18.65
CA GLY A 672 -16.92 -4.56 -19.87
C GLY A 672 -16.06 -5.83 -19.88
N LYS A 673 -16.06 -6.63 -18.80
CA LYS A 673 -15.31 -7.91 -18.75
C LYS A 673 -16.21 -9.09 -19.17
N PRO A 674 -15.66 -10.17 -19.75
CA PRO A 674 -16.39 -11.39 -20.07
C PRO A 674 -17.20 -11.94 -18.88
N ALA A 675 -18.34 -12.57 -19.15
CA ALA A 675 -19.22 -13.15 -18.14
C ALA A 675 -19.33 -14.69 -18.31
N PRO A 676 -18.28 -15.45 -17.96
CA PRO A 676 -18.34 -16.89 -18.00
C PRO A 676 -19.30 -17.45 -16.97
N ASN A 677 -19.88 -18.61 -17.24
CA ASN A 677 -20.73 -19.35 -16.32
C ASN A 677 -19.91 -20.25 -15.41
N PHE A 678 -20.48 -20.64 -14.28
CA PHE A 678 -19.95 -21.72 -13.44
C PHE A 678 -20.15 -23.08 -14.09
N GLN A 679 -19.26 -24.00 -13.80
CA GLN A 679 -19.58 -25.42 -13.90
C GLN A 679 -20.51 -25.76 -12.73
N THR A 680 -21.65 -26.38 -13.03
CA THR A 680 -22.64 -26.78 -12.07
C THR A 680 -22.88 -28.29 -12.10
N VAL A 681 -23.38 -28.85 -11.00
CA VAL A 681 -23.64 -30.26 -10.83
C VAL A 681 -25.12 -30.44 -10.47
N HIS A 682 -25.78 -31.40 -11.07
CA HIS A 682 -27.11 -31.78 -10.65
C HIS A 682 -27.12 -32.35 -9.22
N ILE A 683 -27.96 -31.80 -8.34
CA ILE A 683 -28.14 -32.24 -6.95
C ILE A 683 -29.44 -32.96 -6.84
N PRO A 684 -29.47 -34.30 -6.60
CA PRO A 684 -30.70 -35.06 -6.46
C PRO A 684 -31.57 -34.52 -5.32
N GLY A 685 -32.90 -34.48 -5.55
CA GLY A 685 -33.92 -34.06 -4.56
C GLY A 685 -34.13 -32.55 -4.45
N GLY A 686 -33.56 -31.76 -5.37
CA GLY A 686 -33.68 -30.29 -5.38
C GLY A 686 -34.66 -29.68 -6.37
N ASP A 687 -35.07 -30.40 -7.40
CA ASP A 687 -36.03 -29.93 -8.39
C ASP A 687 -37.42 -30.55 -8.13
N LYS A 688 -38.40 -29.76 -7.74
CA LYS A 688 -39.75 -30.02 -8.18
C LYS A 688 -39.71 -29.73 -9.67
N ASP A 689 -39.88 -30.83 -10.43
CA ASP A 689 -39.84 -30.84 -11.88
C ASP A 689 -40.60 -29.65 -12.46
N ARG A 690 -39.94 -28.70 -12.99
CA ARG A 690 -40.43 -27.89 -14.09
C ARG A 690 -40.03 -28.66 -15.34
N ASP A 691 -40.86 -29.63 -15.69
CA ASP A 691 -40.89 -30.25 -17.01
C ASP A 691 -41.17 -29.13 -18.04
N GLU A 692 -40.14 -28.51 -18.56
CA GLU A 692 -40.20 -27.90 -19.88
C GLU A 692 -39.95 -29.05 -20.86
N ASP A 693 -41.08 -29.63 -21.28
CA ASP A 693 -41.25 -30.55 -22.38
C ASP A 693 -40.67 -29.95 -23.67
N HIS A 694 -39.43 -30.30 -24.00
CA HIS A 694 -38.90 -30.24 -25.35
C HIS A 694 -38.91 -31.64 -25.92
N GLY A 695 -40.14 -32.08 -26.29
CA GLY A 695 -40.37 -33.24 -27.13
C GLY A 695 -39.67 -33.10 -28.49
N GLY A 696 -38.59 -33.81 -28.66
CA GLY A 696 -37.93 -34.13 -29.92
C GLY A 696 -38.01 -35.62 -30.17
N GLY A 697 -39.00 -36.10 -30.83
CA GLY A 697 -39.14 -37.48 -31.29
C GLY A 697 -39.86 -37.54 -32.62
N GLY A 698 -39.12 -37.83 -33.70
CA GLY A 698 -39.69 -38.05 -35.01
C GLY A 698 -40.42 -39.38 -35.13
N GLY A 699 -41.38 -39.47 -36.04
CA GLY A 699 -42.01 -40.71 -36.50
C GLY A 699 -43.25 -40.47 -37.34
N SER A 700 -43.04 -40.41 -38.62
CA SER A 700 -43.86 -40.70 -39.81
C SER A 700 -45.35 -41.18 -39.65
N GLY A 701 -46.22 -40.60 -40.47
CA GLY A 701 -47.32 -41.36 -41.06
C GLY A 701 -48.61 -40.58 -41.32
N HIS A 702 -48.80 -40.19 -42.63
CA HIS A 702 -50.05 -40.12 -43.42
C HIS A 702 -51.40 -39.74 -42.83
N ASP A 703 -52.03 -38.77 -43.33
CA ASP A 703 -52.99 -38.65 -44.44
C ASP A 703 -54.28 -37.93 -44.05
N ASP A 704 -54.70 -37.03 -44.93
CA ASP A 704 -56.05 -36.65 -45.33
C ASP A 704 -57.03 -35.90 -44.45
N GLY A 705 -57.41 -34.72 -44.98
CA GLY A 705 -58.80 -34.22 -44.83
C GLY A 705 -58.96 -32.74 -44.47
N LYS A 706 -59.02 -31.92 -45.52
CA LYS A 706 -59.68 -30.62 -45.53
C LYS A 706 -61.22 -30.79 -45.61
N PRO A 707 -62.10 -29.73 -45.58
CA PRO A 707 -61.97 -28.33 -45.18
C PRO A 707 -63.24 -27.77 -44.45
N GLY A 708 -63.20 -26.44 -44.14
CA GLY A 708 -64.41 -25.64 -43.99
C GLY A 708 -64.47 -24.87 -42.71
N GLY A 709 -64.34 -23.60 -42.74
CA GLY A 709 -65.19 -22.56 -43.11
C GLY A 709 -65.57 -21.68 -41.97
N GLY A 710 -65.32 -20.41 -42.08
CA GLY A 710 -66.26 -19.39 -41.68
C GLY A 710 -66.03 -18.61 -40.40
N GLY A 711 -65.56 -17.40 -40.52
CA GLY A 711 -66.39 -16.21 -40.32
C GLY A 711 -66.25 -15.44 -39.03
N GLY A 712 -65.70 -14.25 -39.15
CA GLY A 712 -66.41 -13.06 -38.76
C GLY A 712 -66.09 -12.36 -37.44
N GLY A 713 -65.44 -11.18 -37.59
CA GLY A 713 -65.85 -9.91 -37.01
C GLY A 713 -65.55 -9.70 -35.53
N GLY A 714 -64.91 -8.71 -35.12
CA GLY A 714 -64.83 -7.34 -35.37
C GLY A 714 -64.78 -6.52 -34.10
N HIS A 715 -63.99 -5.43 -34.11
CA HIS A 715 -64.02 -4.27 -33.22
C HIS A 715 -63.67 -4.47 -31.74
N GLY A 716 -62.85 -3.63 -31.09
CA GLY A 716 -62.43 -2.27 -31.27
C GLY A 716 -62.15 -1.62 -29.92
N GLY A 717 -61.25 -0.66 -29.82
CA GLY A 717 -61.05 0.27 -28.71
C GLY A 717 -60.09 -0.17 -27.66
N GLY A 718 -58.99 0.48 -27.33
CA GLY A 718 -58.70 1.88 -27.19
C GLY A 718 -58.36 2.24 -25.75
N GLY A 719 -57.19 2.85 -25.51
CA GLY A 719 -56.81 3.44 -24.22
C GLY A 719 -55.59 2.74 -23.60
N GLY A 720 -54.39 3.27 -23.49
CA GLY A 720 -53.99 4.59 -23.15
C GLY A 720 -53.58 4.64 -21.67
N GLY A 721 -52.29 4.74 -21.38
CA GLY A 721 -51.82 4.99 -20.02
C GLY A 721 -50.42 4.45 -19.85
N GLY A 722 -49.38 5.16 -20.02
CA GLY A 722 -48.86 6.19 -19.23
C GLY A 722 -47.67 5.68 -18.40
N ASN A 723 -46.48 5.73 -18.97
CA ASN A 723 -45.22 5.49 -18.26
C ASN A 723 -44.91 6.71 -17.38
N PRO A 724 -44.55 6.57 -16.10
CA PRO A 724 -44.01 7.65 -15.30
C PRO A 724 -42.55 7.36 -14.88
N TRP A 725 -41.57 7.67 -15.74
CA TRP A 725 -40.21 7.94 -15.30
C TRP A 725 -39.81 9.25 -15.92
N PRO A 726 -39.33 10.25 -15.09
CA PRO A 726 -38.85 11.50 -15.64
C PRO A 726 -37.43 11.36 -16.18
N ASP A 727 -37.24 11.82 -17.40
CA ASP A 727 -35.95 12.12 -17.99
C ASP A 727 -35.18 13.14 -17.13
N ILE A 728 -34.00 12.77 -16.65
CA ILE A 728 -33.02 13.69 -16.10
C ILE A 728 -31.95 13.93 -17.16
N SER A 729 -32.08 15.04 -17.87
CA SER A 729 -31.04 15.61 -18.71
C SER A 729 -29.90 16.17 -17.85
N PHE A 730 -28.66 15.73 -18.14
CA PHE A 730 -27.43 16.33 -17.59
C PHE A 730 -27.07 17.60 -18.38
N PRO A 731 -26.65 18.69 -17.72
CA PRO A 731 -26.09 19.85 -18.40
C PRO A 731 -24.65 19.56 -18.84
N ASP A 732 -24.38 19.82 -20.10
CA ASP A 732 -23.03 19.93 -20.68
C ASP A 732 -22.23 21.04 -20.01
N GLY A 733 -21.00 20.73 -19.68
CA GLY A 733 -20.01 21.74 -19.36
C GLY A 733 -19.00 21.33 -18.30
N TRP A 734 -17.97 20.60 -18.73
CA TRP A 734 -16.59 20.71 -18.20
C TRP A 734 -15.63 19.99 -19.17
N ARG A 735 -15.28 20.71 -20.24
CA ARG A 735 -14.01 20.52 -20.93
C ARG A 735 -13.11 21.66 -20.47
N ARG A 736 -12.10 21.34 -19.70
CA ARG A 736 -10.71 21.87 -19.83
C ARG A 736 -9.80 21.12 -18.85
#